data_c1230a5e1df6a64a98984e4bf10df6a1
#
_entry.id   c1230a5e1df6a64a98984e4bf10df6a1
#
_cell.length_a   1.000
_cell.length_b   1.000
_cell.length_c   1.000
_cell.angle_alpha   90.00
_cell.angle_beta   90.00
_cell.angle_gamma   90.00
#
_symmetry.space_group_name_H-M   'P 1'
#
loop_
_entity.id
_entity.type
_entity.pdbx_description
1 polymer ?
#
loop_
_entity_poly.entity_id
_entity_poly.type
_entity_poly.pdbx_seq_one_letter_code
_entity_poly.pdbx_strand_id
1 'polypeptide(L)'
;MAKVIEATQRPAVILAPNKTLAAQLYSEFKNFFPNNAVEYFVSYYDYYQPEAYVPRSDTYIEKESSINEQIDRMRHAATRAILERDDCIIVASVSCIYGIGSVETYTAMTFQMQVGDKLDQRQLLADLVAQQYKRQDINFVRGSFRVRGDTIEIFPAHLEDAAWRISMWGDEIESITEFDPLTGHKTGDLQSVKIYANSHYVTPRPTLNGAIKSIKEELKLRLAELEKAGRLLEAQRLEQRTRYDVEMLEATGSCAGIENYSRYLTGRNPGEPPPTLFEYIPDNALIFIDESHVTVPQIGGMYRGDFRRKATLAEYGFRLPSCMDNRPLRFEEWDAMRPQTISVSATPGGWEMEQSGGVFAEQVIRPTGLIDPPVEVRSARTQVDDVLGEIRETAAKGYRTLCTVLTKRMAEDLTEYLHEQGVRVRYMHSDIDTLERIEIIRDLRLGAFDVLVGINLLREGLDIPECGFVAILDADKEGFLRSETSLIQTIGRAARNVDGKVILYADNITGSMKRAMEETSRRREKQMAYNQEHGITPESVKARISDILDSVYERDHVRADISGVSGKGFADGGHLVGNNLQAHLNALEKSMRDAAADLDFEKAARLRDEIKRLKAAELATMDDPMAKEEARAVEGGGKNNRRSHLSISSLKGRHPAGQTEMPLPRTKAGSLSSPNLRWTRWVRAPTQENRFSARTRWTR
;
A
#
# COMPACT_ATOMS: atom_id res chain seq x y z
N MET A 1 11.77 -16.29 8.94
CA MET A 1 11.63 -15.04 9.71
C MET A 1 11.14 -15.31 11.15
N ALA A 2 9.93 -15.82 11.38
CA ALA A 2 9.36 -15.99 12.72
C ALA A 2 10.27 -16.74 13.72
N LYS A 3 10.90 -17.85 13.34
CA LYS A 3 11.83 -18.59 14.21
C LYS A 3 13.09 -17.79 14.59
N VAL A 4 13.54 -16.88 13.76
CA VAL A 4 14.68 -15.99 14.09
C VAL A 4 14.23 -14.95 15.12
N ILE A 5 13.03 -14.36 14.94
CA ILE A 5 12.45 -13.41 15.90
C ILE A 5 12.24 -14.09 17.26
N GLU A 6 11.64 -15.30 17.26
CA GLU A 6 11.45 -16.11 18.47
C GLU A 6 12.78 -16.39 19.20
N ALA A 7 13.83 -16.73 18.45
CA ALA A 7 15.13 -17.06 19.04
C ALA A 7 15.89 -15.83 19.54
N THR A 8 15.74 -14.68 18.92
CA THR A 8 16.50 -13.45 19.24
C THR A 8 15.79 -12.54 20.24
N GLN A 9 14.47 -12.62 20.35
CA GLN A 9 13.64 -11.79 21.23
C GLN A 9 13.91 -10.28 21.04
N ARG A 10 14.09 -9.85 19.80
CA ARG A 10 14.40 -8.46 19.41
C ARG A 10 13.21 -7.85 18.70
N PRO A 11 13.00 -6.53 18.82
CA PRO A 11 12.07 -5.82 17.94
C PRO A 11 12.37 -6.11 16.48
N ALA A 12 11.35 -6.25 15.65
CA ALA A 12 11.54 -6.61 14.25
C ALA A 12 10.71 -5.74 13.32
N VAL A 13 11.27 -5.44 12.14
CA VAL A 13 10.54 -4.79 11.03
C VAL A 13 10.66 -5.67 9.81
N ILE A 14 9.53 -5.99 9.20
CA ILE A 14 9.44 -6.81 8.00
C ILE A 14 9.01 -5.91 6.84
N LEU A 15 9.87 -5.74 5.86
CA LEU A 15 9.61 -4.93 4.67
C LEU A 15 9.09 -5.82 3.55
N ALA A 16 7.89 -5.53 3.05
CA ALA A 16 7.29 -6.19 1.90
C ALA A 16 7.22 -5.25 0.68
N PRO A 17 7.31 -5.76 -0.55
CA PRO A 17 7.31 -4.94 -1.76
C PRO A 17 5.96 -4.27 -2.06
N ASN A 18 4.86 -4.78 -1.53
CA ASN A 18 3.51 -4.25 -1.76
C ASN A 18 2.59 -4.46 -0.56
N LYS A 19 1.43 -3.76 -0.56
CA LYS A 19 0.44 -3.82 0.52
C LYS A 19 -0.17 -5.22 0.71
N THR A 20 -0.42 -5.95 -0.39
CA THR A 20 -1.06 -7.27 -0.35
C THR A 20 -0.18 -8.28 0.37
N LEU A 21 1.11 -8.34 0.03
CA LEU A 21 2.06 -9.23 0.71
C LEU A 21 2.27 -8.80 2.16
N ALA A 22 2.32 -7.48 2.42
CA ALA A 22 2.41 -6.97 3.78
C ALA A 22 1.17 -7.39 4.63
N ALA A 23 -0.04 -7.34 4.07
CA ALA A 23 -1.26 -7.78 4.77
C ALA A 23 -1.25 -9.29 5.07
N GLN A 24 -0.80 -10.10 4.11
CA GLN A 24 -0.65 -11.54 4.31
C GLN A 24 0.36 -11.82 5.45
N LEU A 25 1.54 -11.21 5.40
CA LEU A 25 2.56 -11.38 6.45
C LEU A 25 2.05 -10.90 7.81
N TYR A 26 1.37 -9.75 7.86
CA TYR A 26 0.76 -9.25 9.10
C TYR A 26 -0.17 -10.28 9.72
N SER A 27 -1.08 -10.86 8.93
CA SER A 27 -2.00 -11.90 9.41
C SER A 27 -1.27 -13.14 9.90
N GLU A 28 -0.26 -13.63 9.17
CA GLU A 28 0.54 -14.78 9.57
C GLU A 28 1.30 -14.53 10.87
N PHE A 29 1.99 -13.38 10.98
CA PHE A 29 2.75 -13.03 12.17
C PHE A 29 1.87 -12.78 13.39
N LYS A 30 0.67 -12.21 13.21
CA LYS A 30 -0.32 -12.08 14.28
C LYS A 30 -0.73 -13.44 14.86
N ASN A 31 -0.83 -14.46 14.00
CA ASN A 31 -1.11 -15.82 14.43
C ASN A 31 0.09 -16.49 15.12
N PHE A 32 1.32 -16.24 14.63
CA PHE A 32 2.54 -16.80 15.23
C PHE A 32 2.87 -16.16 16.58
N PHE A 33 2.54 -14.89 16.75
CA PHE A 33 2.88 -14.08 17.92
C PHE A 33 1.63 -13.40 18.52
N PRO A 34 0.69 -14.17 19.09
CA PRO A 34 -0.60 -13.62 19.54
C PRO A 34 -0.47 -12.63 20.73
N ASN A 35 0.62 -12.69 21.49
CA ASN A 35 0.84 -11.84 22.66
C ASN A 35 1.77 -10.65 22.38
N ASN A 36 2.46 -10.65 21.25
CA ASN A 36 3.36 -9.56 20.85
C ASN A 36 2.57 -8.40 20.20
N ALA A 37 3.15 -7.21 20.19
CA ALA A 37 2.65 -6.11 19.39
C ALA A 37 3.00 -6.34 17.91
N VAL A 38 2.12 -7.02 17.17
CA VAL A 38 2.25 -7.18 15.72
C VAL A 38 1.45 -6.08 15.07
N GLU A 39 2.13 -5.18 14.36
CA GLU A 39 1.56 -3.94 13.82
C GLU A 39 1.76 -3.82 12.31
N TYR A 40 0.88 -3.03 11.67
CA TYR A 40 0.84 -2.86 10.23
C TYR A 40 1.15 -1.43 9.82
N PHE A 41 2.16 -1.23 8.97
CA PHE A 41 2.62 0.09 8.57
C PHE A 41 2.80 0.20 7.05
N VAL A 42 1.73 0.56 6.35
CA VAL A 42 1.74 0.74 4.89
C VAL A 42 1.23 2.14 4.51
N SER A 43 1.18 2.46 3.24
CA SER A 43 0.56 3.70 2.78
C SER A 43 -0.93 3.72 3.12
N TYR A 44 -1.39 4.77 3.79
CA TYR A 44 -2.79 4.94 4.22
C TYR A 44 -3.71 5.51 3.13
N TYR A 45 -3.21 5.68 1.91
CA TYR A 45 -4.03 6.13 0.80
C TYR A 45 -4.71 4.95 0.11
N ASP A 46 -6.05 4.99 -0.03
CA ASP A 46 -6.79 4.12 -0.93
C ASP A 46 -6.61 4.57 -2.38
N TYR A 47 -6.73 5.88 -2.58
CA TYR A 47 -6.41 6.54 -3.84
C TYR A 47 -5.39 7.65 -3.62
N TYR A 48 -4.42 7.77 -4.49
CA TYR A 48 -3.40 8.82 -4.43
C TYR A 48 -2.97 9.28 -5.82
N GLN A 49 -3.38 10.49 -6.17
CA GLN A 49 -2.86 11.22 -7.32
C GLN A 49 -1.89 12.30 -6.82
N PRO A 50 -0.60 12.17 -7.07
CA PRO A 50 0.35 13.19 -6.65
C PRO A 50 0.17 14.48 -7.43
N GLU A 51 0.34 15.63 -6.75
CA GLU A 51 0.44 16.93 -7.40
C GLU A 51 1.53 16.92 -8.47
N ALA A 52 1.20 17.35 -9.69
CA ALA A 52 2.15 17.39 -10.80
C ALA A 52 1.86 18.53 -11.76
N TYR A 53 2.87 18.95 -12.52
CA TYR A 53 2.69 19.90 -13.61
C TYR A 53 3.35 19.38 -14.88
N VAL A 54 2.63 19.48 -16.00
CA VAL A 54 3.09 19.06 -17.31
C VAL A 54 3.33 20.31 -18.16
N PRO A 55 4.57 20.82 -18.29
CA PRO A 55 4.84 22.09 -18.98
C PRO A 55 4.45 22.10 -20.47
N ARG A 56 4.49 20.94 -21.13
CA ARG A 56 4.15 20.83 -22.57
C ARG A 56 2.69 21.15 -22.89
N SER A 57 1.79 20.79 -21.99
CA SER A 57 0.35 21.00 -22.15
C SER A 57 -0.19 22.08 -21.22
N ASP A 58 0.67 22.76 -20.45
CA ASP A 58 0.29 23.72 -19.40
C ASP A 58 -0.80 23.16 -18.49
N THR A 59 -0.64 21.88 -18.09
CA THR A 59 -1.64 21.18 -17.30
C THR A 59 -1.13 20.99 -15.88
N TYR A 60 -1.83 21.59 -14.93
CA TYR A 60 -1.62 21.34 -13.51
C TYR A 60 -2.57 20.23 -13.05
N ILE A 61 -2.00 19.22 -12.43
CA ILE A 61 -2.71 18.10 -11.81
C ILE A 61 -2.70 18.36 -10.31
N GLU A 62 -3.86 18.61 -9.76
CA GLU A 62 -4.00 18.81 -8.31
C GLU A 62 -3.79 17.50 -7.55
N LYS A 63 -3.28 17.61 -6.31
CA LYS A 63 -3.18 16.45 -5.42
C LYS A 63 -4.59 16.00 -5.06
N GLU A 64 -4.90 14.76 -5.38
CA GLU A 64 -6.12 14.10 -4.94
C GLU A 64 -5.75 12.86 -4.13
N SER A 65 -6.42 12.66 -2.99
CA SER A 65 -6.15 11.50 -2.15
C SER A 65 -7.35 11.15 -1.29
N SER A 66 -7.60 9.86 -1.19
CA SER A 66 -8.52 9.28 -0.21
C SER A 66 -7.71 8.57 0.87
N ILE A 67 -7.98 8.88 2.11
CA ILE A 67 -7.28 8.29 3.27
C ILE A 67 -8.14 7.18 3.84
N ASN A 68 -7.56 6.00 3.98
CA ASN A 68 -8.13 4.90 4.72
C ASN A 68 -7.91 5.12 6.22
N GLU A 69 -8.99 5.42 6.94
CA GLU A 69 -8.93 5.71 8.38
C GLU A 69 -8.45 4.52 9.23
N GLN A 70 -8.75 3.30 8.78
CA GLN A 70 -8.30 2.07 9.43
C GLN A 70 -6.78 1.92 9.34
N ILE A 71 -6.22 2.06 8.13
CA ILE A 71 -4.77 2.00 7.93
C ILE A 71 -4.07 3.15 8.68
N ASP A 72 -4.67 4.35 8.71
CA ASP A 72 -4.15 5.47 9.48
C ASP A 72 -4.09 5.15 10.98
N ARG A 73 -5.15 4.57 11.54
CA ARG A 73 -5.18 4.07 12.91
C ARG A 73 -4.06 3.04 13.17
N MET A 74 -3.90 2.06 12.26
CA MET A 74 -2.87 1.03 12.39
C MET A 74 -1.45 1.63 12.35
N ARG A 75 -1.23 2.67 11.57
CA ARG A 75 0.06 3.41 11.57
C ARG A 75 0.32 4.11 12.90
N HIS A 76 -0.70 4.71 13.52
CA HIS A 76 -0.59 5.28 14.87
C HIS A 76 -0.33 4.20 15.92
N ALA A 77 -0.98 3.04 15.81
CA ALA A 77 -0.71 1.89 16.68
C ALA A 77 0.74 1.41 16.52
N ALA A 78 1.25 1.30 15.31
CA ALA A 78 2.61 0.86 15.02
C ALA A 78 3.68 1.80 15.59
N THR A 79 3.54 3.11 15.39
CA THR A 79 4.49 4.10 15.94
C THR A 79 4.46 4.14 17.48
N ARG A 80 3.28 3.97 18.07
CA ARG A 80 3.15 3.84 19.52
C ARG A 80 3.82 2.55 20.03
N ALA A 81 3.53 1.42 19.38
CA ALA A 81 4.04 0.12 19.83
C ALA A 81 5.58 0.08 19.82
N ILE A 82 6.22 0.62 18.77
CA ILE A 82 7.69 0.63 18.69
C ILE A 82 8.35 1.56 19.72
N LEU A 83 7.63 2.57 20.22
CA LEU A 83 8.10 3.47 21.28
C LEU A 83 7.85 2.94 22.69
N GLU A 84 6.94 1.98 22.87
CA GLU A 84 6.51 1.49 24.18
C GLU A 84 6.91 0.04 24.47
N ARG A 85 7.13 -0.78 23.43
CA ARG A 85 7.27 -2.23 23.57
C ARG A 85 8.51 -2.78 22.90
N ASP A 86 9.27 -3.59 23.62
CA ASP A 86 10.45 -4.27 23.12
C ASP A 86 10.10 -5.52 22.28
N ASP A 87 8.86 -6.03 22.39
CA ASP A 87 8.36 -7.19 21.67
C ASP A 87 7.58 -6.83 20.39
N CYS A 88 7.86 -5.66 19.84
CA CYS A 88 7.16 -5.12 18.66
C CYS A 88 7.62 -5.77 17.35
N ILE A 89 6.68 -6.16 16.51
CA ILE A 89 6.90 -6.66 15.14
C ILE A 89 6.08 -5.79 14.18
N ILE A 90 6.76 -4.98 13.39
CA ILE A 90 6.09 -4.13 12.39
C ILE A 90 6.19 -4.76 11.01
N VAL A 91 5.06 -4.99 10.35
CA VAL A 91 5.01 -5.37 8.94
C VAL A 91 4.73 -4.11 8.12
N ALA A 92 5.71 -3.72 7.31
CA ALA A 92 5.67 -2.48 6.56
C ALA A 92 5.81 -2.70 5.05
N SER A 93 5.25 -1.80 4.24
CA SER A 93 5.59 -1.73 2.82
C SER A 93 6.73 -0.73 2.58
N VAL A 94 7.29 -0.72 1.37
CA VAL A 94 8.36 0.24 1.00
C VAL A 94 7.97 1.71 1.22
N SER A 95 6.68 2.02 1.38
CA SER A 95 6.21 3.38 1.73
C SER A 95 6.75 3.89 3.08
N CYS A 96 7.31 3.04 3.93
CA CYS A 96 7.94 3.43 5.21
C CYS A 96 9.20 4.30 5.07
N ILE A 97 9.78 4.40 3.85
CA ILE A 97 10.90 5.32 3.57
C ILE A 97 10.46 6.78 3.33
N TYR A 98 9.15 7.05 3.32
CA TYR A 98 8.60 8.41 3.26
C TYR A 98 8.48 9.02 4.65
N GLY A 99 8.48 10.37 4.70
CA GLY A 99 8.41 11.12 5.95
C GLY A 99 7.10 10.92 6.72
N ILE A 100 7.21 10.82 8.04
CA ILE A 100 6.08 10.69 8.97
C ILE A 100 6.10 11.73 10.11
N GLY A 101 7.16 12.47 10.29
CA GLY A 101 7.33 13.41 11.41
C GLY A 101 8.45 13.00 12.36
N SER A 102 8.95 13.95 13.17
CA SER A 102 10.07 13.71 14.07
C SER A 102 9.66 12.87 15.28
N VAL A 103 10.44 11.85 15.57
CA VAL A 103 10.26 11.00 16.75
C VAL A 103 10.45 11.81 18.04
N GLU A 104 11.41 12.74 18.06
CA GLU A 104 11.68 13.59 19.22
C GLU A 104 10.48 14.49 19.52
N THR A 105 9.90 15.11 18.49
CA THR A 105 8.73 15.98 18.62
C THR A 105 7.50 15.17 19.04
N TYR A 106 7.27 14.02 18.39
CA TYR A 106 6.15 13.14 18.68
C TYR A 106 6.19 12.64 20.13
N THR A 107 7.39 12.22 20.60
CA THR A 107 7.61 11.77 21.99
C THR A 107 7.52 12.93 22.98
N ALA A 108 8.11 14.08 22.68
CA ALA A 108 8.10 15.26 23.57
C ALA A 108 6.68 15.82 23.78
N MET A 109 5.79 15.68 22.81
CA MET A 109 4.39 16.10 22.94
C MET A 109 3.51 15.05 23.62
N THR A 110 3.99 13.81 23.77
CA THR A 110 3.27 12.76 24.48
C THR A 110 3.27 13.03 25.96
N PHE A 111 2.14 12.90 26.63
CA PHE A 111 2.04 13.02 28.07
C PHE A 111 1.26 11.86 28.70
N GLN A 112 1.54 11.59 29.95
CA GLN A 112 0.90 10.54 30.72
C GLN A 112 0.04 11.17 31.83
N MET A 113 -1.08 10.55 32.11
CA MET A 113 -1.96 10.87 33.24
C MET A 113 -2.24 9.62 34.03
N GLN A 114 -2.33 9.74 35.35
CA GLN A 114 -2.68 8.65 36.24
C GLN A 114 -3.69 9.11 37.28
N VAL A 115 -4.41 8.15 37.86
CA VAL A 115 -5.36 8.41 38.93
C VAL A 115 -4.63 9.03 40.11
N GLY A 116 -5.17 10.12 40.67
CA GLY A 116 -4.59 10.91 41.76
C GLY A 116 -3.70 12.07 41.30
N ASP A 117 -3.42 12.21 39.99
CA ASP A 117 -2.67 13.36 39.47
C ASP A 117 -3.49 14.66 39.58
N LYS A 118 -2.79 15.74 39.96
CA LYS A 118 -3.35 17.08 39.95
C LYS A 118 -3.16 17.71 38.55
N LEU A 119 -4.25 18.11 37.94
CA LEU A 119 -4.29 18.57 36.57
C LEU A 119 -5.22 19.77 36.38
N ASP A 120 -4.73 20.84 35.76
CA ASP A 120 -5.60 21.93 35.29
C ASP A 120 -6.38 21.47 34.04
N GLN A 121 -7.71 21.39 34.15
CA GLN A 121 -8.57 21.02 33.04
C GLN A 121 -8.34 21.87 31.79
N ARG A 122 -8.15 23.19 31.95
CA ARG A 122 -7.94 24.11 30.81
C ARG A 122 -6.62 23.82 30.12
N GLN A 123 -5.57 23.52 30.89
CA GLN A 123 -4.28 23.14 30.33
C GLN A 123 -4.39 21.84 29.56
N LEU A 124 -5.05 20.81 30.12
CA LEU A 124 -5.28 19.54 29.41
C LEU A 124 -6.00 19.74 28.06
N LEU A 125 -7.03 20.58 28.03
CA LEU A 125 -7.74 20.85 26.79
C LEU A 125 -6.85 21.57 25.77
N ALA A 126 -5.99 22.48 26.23
CA ALA A 126 -5.03 23.16 25.36
C ALA A 126 -3.97 22.17 24.81
N ASP A 127 -3.50 21.24 25.64
CA ASP A 127 -2.55 20.20 25.25
C ASP A 127 -3.15 19.22 24.24
N LEU A 128 -4.40 18.81 24.41
CA LEU A 128 -5.13 17.99 23.43
C LEU A 128 -5.27 18.69 22.07
N VAL A 129 -5.62 19.98 22.07
CA VAL A 129 -5.69 20.77 20.83
C VAL A 129 -4.29 20.91 20.19
N ALA A 130 -3.25 21.12 20.99
CA ALA A 130 -1.87 21.18 20.49
C ALA A 130 -1.43 19.85 19.84
N GLN A 131 -1.94 18.72 20.34
CA GLN A 131 -1.75 17.38 19.77
C GLN A 131 -2.69 17.09 18.58
N GLN A 132 -3.41 18.07 18.05
CA GLN A 132 -4.32 17.96 16.92
C GLN A 132 -5.60 17.15 17.19
N TYR A 133 -5.99 16.92 18.46
CA TYR A 133 -7.32 16.42 18.78
C TYR A 133 -8.37 17.50 18.54
N LYS A 134 -9.53 17.09 18.04
CA LYS A 134 -10.65 17.99 17.75
C LYS A 134 -11.68 17.93 18.86
N ARG A 135 -12.11 19.07 19.39
CA ARG A 135 -13.26 19.10 20.31
C ARG A 135 -14.55 18.83 19.52
N GLN A 136 -15.24 17.76 19.87
CA GLN A 136 -16.49 17.35 19.23
C GLN A 136 -17.47 16.80 20.28
N ASP A 137 -18.34 17.67 20.77
CA ASP A 137 -19.26 17.32 21.84
C ASP A 137 -20.43 16.42 21.35
N ILE A 138 -20.79 16.48 20.07
CA ILE A 138 -21.88 15.70 19.45
C ILE A 138 -21.36 14.48 18.70
N ASN A 139 -20.46 14.68 17.73
CA ASN A 139 -19.89 13.62 16.92
C ASN A 139 -18.57 13.14 17.54
N PHE A 140 -18.66 12.21 18.49
CA PHE A 140 -17.48 11.68 19.14
C PHE A 140 -16.84 10.58 18.28
N VAL A 141 -15.80 10.96 17.57
CA VAL A 141 -15.08 10.10 16.62
C VAL A 141 -13.61 9.98 17.00
N ARG A 142 -12.90 9.04 16.43
CA ARG A 142 -11.46 8.85 16.60
C ARG A 142 -10.70 10.19 16.40
N GLY A 143 -9.75 10.47 17.27
CA GLY A 143 -8.98 11.72 17.25
C GLY A 143 -9.76 12.94 17.74
N SER A 144 -10.86 12.73 18.48
CA SER A 144 -11.60 13.81 19.11
C SER A 144 -11.66 13.66 20.64
N PHE A 145 -12.04 14.75 21.29
CA PHE A 145 -12.38 14.76 22.69
C PHE A 145 -13.67 15.56 22.93
N ARG A 146 -14.35 15.27 24.01
CA ARG A 146 -15.52 16.03 24.47
C ARG A 146 -15.46 16.27 25.97
N VAL A 147 -16.15 17.31 26.44
CA VAL A 147 -16.15 17.76 27.85
C VAL A 147 -17.56 17.86 28.36
N ARG A 148 -17.84 17.24 29.49
CA ARG A 148 -19.13 17.32 30.19
C ARG A 148 -18.89 17.55 31.68
N GLY A 149 -18.89 18.84 32.06
CA GLY A 149 -18.57 19.24 33.47
C GLY A 149 -17.12 18.83 33.82
N ASP A 150 -16.98 18.04 34.87
CA ASP A 150 -15.69 17.55 35.36
C ASP A 150 -15.23 16.25 34.67
N THR A 151 -15.91 15.84 33.61
CA THR A 151 -15.60 14.67 32.83
C THR A 151 -15.07 15.03 31.46
N ILE A 152 -13.90 14.49 31.12
CA ILE A 152 -13.26 14.62 29.79
C ILE A 152 -13.24 13.24 29.17
N GLU A 153 -13.78 13.12 27.99
CA GLU A 153 -13.73 11.88 27.19
C GLU A 153 -12.82 12.08 25.98
N ILE A 154 -11.90 11.15 25.77
CA ILE A 154 -10.89 11.21 24.69
C ILE A 154 -10.99 9.92 23.88
N PHE A 155 -11.10 10.06 22.55
CA PHE A 155 -11.03 8.92 21.63
C PHE A 155 -9.66 8.93 20.95
N PRO A 156 -8.69 8.11 21.41
CA PRO A 156 -7.33 8.13 20.91
C PRO A 156 -7.22 7.72 19.44
N ALA A 157 -6.20 8.26 18.74
CA ALA A 157 -5.98 8.02 17.33
C ALA A 157 -5.67 6.55 16.99
N HIS A 158 -5.15 5.78 17.91
CA HIS A 158 -4.71 4.38 17.73
C HIS A 158 -5.73 3.32 18.17
N LEU A 159 -6.83 3.73 18.84
CA LEU A 159 -7.88 2.81 19.28
C LEU A 159 -9.03 2.78 18.25
N GLU A 160 -9.69 1.63 18.17
CA GLU A 160 -10.78 1.40 17.22
C GLU A 160 -12.16 1.56 17.89
N ASP A 161 -12.41 0.78 18.92
CA ASP A 161 -13.72 0.68 19.59
C ASP A 161 -13.63 1.01 21.09
N ALA A 162 -12.58 1.70 21.53
CA ALA A 162 -12.38 2.08 22.90
C ALA A 162 -12.01 3.56 23.03
N ALA A 163 -12.59 4.22 24.01
CA ALA A 163 -12.27 5.59 24.39
C ALA A 163 -12.04 5.68 25.89
N TRP A 164 -11.39 6.74 26.32
CA TRP A 164 -11.08 6.96 27.73
C TRP A 164 -11.92 8.07 28.31
N ARG A 165 -12.47 7.82 29.48
CA ARG A 165 -13.21 8.80 30.29
C ARG A 165 -12.39 9.12 31.52
N ILE A 166 -12.05 10.38 31.69
CA ILE A 166 -11.29 10.94 32.79
C ILE A 166 -12.27 11.76 33.64
N SER A 167 -12.54 11.27 34.84
CA SER A 167 -13.39 11.97 35.80
C SER A 167 -12.51 12.73 36.79
N MET A 168 -12.81 13.99 36.99
CA MET A 168 -12.05 14.88 37.87
C MET A 168 -12.87 15.26 39.11
N TRP A 169 -12.21 15.38 40.23
CA TRP A 169 -12.73 15.97 41.42
C TRP A 169 -11.93 17.26 41.72
N GLY A 170 -12.49 18.40 41.35
CA GLY A 170 -11.73 19.63 41.36
C GLY A 170 -10.56 19.64 40.34
N ASP A 171 -9.34 19.64 40.89
CA ASP A 171 -8.08 19.59 40.11
C ASP A 171 -7.38 18.22 40.15
N GLU A 172 -8.02 17.20 40.72
CA GLU A 172 -7.46 15.84 40.87
C GLU A 172 -8.22 14.85 39.99
N ILE A 173 -7.49 13.94 39.33
CA ILE A 173 -8.07 12.83 38.56
C ILE A 173 -8.58 11.76 39.54
N GLU A 174 -9.90 11.64 39.67
CA GLU A 174 -10.57 10.67 40.49
C GLU A 174 -10.53 9.25 39.92
N SER A 175 -10.81 9.14 38.62
CA SER A 175 -10.81 7.86 37.92
C SER A 175 -10.55 8.03 36.41
N ILE A 176 -9.98 6.96 35.85
CA ILE A 176 -9.81 6.81 34.40
C ILE A 176 -10.49 5.49 34.01
N THR A 177 -11.49 5.57 33.13
CA THR A 177 -12.24 4.40 32.66
C THR A 177 -12.15 4.25 31.16
N GLU A 178 -12.01 3.03 30.70
CA GLU A 178 -12.17 2.68 29.28
C GLU A 178 -13.62 2.34 29.02
N PHE A 179 -14.15 2.80 27.87
CA PHE A 179 -15.54 2.60 27.49
C PHE A 179 -15.69 2.50 25.98
N ASP A 180 -16.73 1.81 25.52
CA ASP A 180 -17.15 1.78 24.12
C ASP A 180 -17.74 3.14 23.72
N PRO A 181 -17.16 3.87 22.74
CA PRO A 181 -17.61 5.21 22.35
C PRO A 181 -19.02 5.25 21.76
N LEU A 182 -19.51 4.13 21.21
CA LEU A 182 -20.84 4.05 20.61
C LEU A 182 -21.93 3.84 21.68
N THR A 183 -21.71 2.87 22.57
CA THR A 183 -22.70 2.48 23.58
C THR A 183 -22.58 3.24 24.90
N GLY A 184 -21.39 3.81 25.16
CA GLY A 184 -21.04 4.44 26.43
C GLY A 184 -20.76 3.45 27.57
N HIS A 185 -20.85 2.12 27.32
CA HIS A 185 -20.59 1.10 28.33
C HIS A 185 -19.13 1.07 28.73
N LYS A 186 -18.91 1.03 30.04
CA LYS A 186 -17.57 0.86 30.63
C LYS A 186 -17.06 -0.54 30.31
N THR A 187 -15.83 -0.61 29.79
CA THR A 187 -15.12 -1.86 29.49
C THR A 187 -14.06 -2.18 30.54
N GLY A 188 -13.49 -1.16 31.19
CA GLY A 188 -12.46 -1.37 32.21
C GLY A 188 -12.14 -0.13 33.04
N ASP A 189 -11.36 -0.34 34.12
CA ASP A 189 -10.72 0.73 34.89
C ASP A 189 -9.23 0.75 34.57
N LEU A 190 -8.69 1.94 34.33
CA LEU A 190 -7.29 2.15 34.02
C LEU A 190 -6.62 2.95 35.17
N GLN A 191 -5.41 2.58 35.52
CA GLN A 191 -4.63 3.35 36.50
C GLN A 191 -3.93 4.55 35.89
N SER A 192 -3.55 4.41 34.59
CA SER A 192 -2.90 5.48 33.83
C SER A 192 -3.17 5.33 32.34
N VAL A 193 -3.11 6.45 31.65
CA VAL A 193 -3.17 6.51 30.17
C VAL A 193 -2.08 7.41 29.63
N LYS A 194 -1.59 7.08 28.46
CA LYS A 194 -0.58 7.84 27.74
C LYS A 194 -1.18 8.40 26.46
N ILE A 195 -1.20 9.72 26.34
CA ILE A 195 -1.81 10.44 25.23
C ILE A 195 -0.75 10.72 24.18
N TYR A 196 -0.94 10.16 23.00
CA TYR A 196 -0.15 10.43 21.81
C TYR A 196 -0.86 11.40 20.88
N ALA A 197 -0.11 12.12 20.08
CA ALA A 197 -0.67 13.06 19.13
C ALA A 197 -1.59 12.37 18.10
N ASN A 198 -2.63 13.08 17.68
CA ASN A 198 -3.59 12.63 16.64
C ASN A 198 -3.04 12.76 15.21
N SER A 199 -1.81 13.24 15.05
CA SER A 199 -1.11 13.32 13.78
C SER A 199 0.38 13.10 14.00
N HIS A 200 1.03 12.41 13.08
CA HIS A 200 2.49 12.29 13.08
C HIS A 200 3.17 13.63 12.77
N TYR A 201 2.51 14.53 12.03
CA TYR A 201 2.99 15.88 11.71
C TYR A 201 2.60 16.92 12.77
N VAL A 202 2.69 16.55 14.05
CA VAL A 202 2.47 17.49 15.14
C VAL A 202 3.73 18.35 15.36
N THR A 203 3.54 19.67 15.52
CA THR A 203 4.65 20.62 15.70
C THR A 203 4.32 21.57 16.84
N PRO A 204 5.20 21.71 17.85
CA PRO A 204 5.02 22.66 18.94
C PRO A 204 4.93 24.09 18.41
N ARG A 205 4.11 24.93 19.03
CA ARG A 205 3.88 26.32 18.62
C ARG A 205 5.17 27.14 18.43
N PRO A 206 6.18 27.06 19.31
CA PRO A 206 7.45 27.79 19.09
C PRO A 206 8.18 27.37 17.82
N THR A 207 8.23 26.06 17.55
CA THR A 207 8.83 25.50 16.34
C THR A 207 8.04 25.90 15.10
N LEU A 208 6.71 25.83 15.15
CA LEU A 208 5.83 26.26 14.07
C LEU A 208 6.04 27.75 13.73
N ASN A 209 6.12 28.63 14.72
CA ASN A 209 6.37 30.06 14.51
C ASN A 209 7.74 30.30 13.87
N GLY A 210 8.76 29.54 14.26
CA GLY A 210 10.08 29.56 13.62
C GLY A 210 10.02 29.11 12.16
N ALA A 211 9.29 28.00 11.88
CA ALA A 211 9.08 27.49 10.53
C ALA A 211 8.37 28.52 9.64
N ILE A 212 7.30 29.15 10.13
CA ILE A 212 6.56 30.20 9.40
C ILE A 212 7.48 31.35 9.02
N LYS A 213 8.37 31.77 9.93
CA LYS A 213 9.34 32.83 9.64
C LYS A 213 10.29 32.41 8.50
N SER A 214 10.84 31.20 8.55
CA SER A 214 11.74 30.68 7.53
C SER A 214 11.04 30.50 6.18
N ILE A 215 9.77 30.04 6.18
CA ILE A 215 8.94 29.93 4.96
C ILE A 215 8.76 31.31 4.31
N LYS A 216 8.45 32.35 5.11
CA LYS A 216 8.30 33.74 4.62
C LYS A 216 9.61 34.28 4.06
N GLU A 217 10.73 33.95 4.68
CA GLU A 217 12.08 34.34 4.19
C GLU A 217 12.41 33.64 2.86
N GLU A 218 12.20 32.35 2.74
CA GLU A 218 12.40 31.61 1.47
C GLU A 218 11.49 32.16 0.36
N LEU A 219 10.21 32.40 0.68
CA LEU A 219 9.27 32.99 -0.27
C LEU A 219 9.79 34.32 -0.82
N LYS A 220 10.22 35.23 0.06
CA LYS A 220 10.76 36.54 -0.33
C LYS A 220 11.96 36.40 -1.29
N LEU A 221 12.90 35.50 -0.98
CA LEU A 221 14.06 35.25 -1.83
C LEU A 221 13.65 34.70 -3.19
N ARG A 222 12.74 33.70 -3.20
CA ARG A 222 12.30 33.06 -4.42
C ARG A 222 11.48 33.98 -5.33
N LEU A 223 10.66 34.86 -4.76
CA LEU A 223 9.93 35.88 -5.53
C LEU A 223 10.90 36.83 -6.22
N ALA A 224 11.91 37.34 -5.52
CA ALA A 224 12.94 38.22 -6.11
C ALA A 224 13.70 37.54 -7.26
N GLU A 225 13.99 36.22 -7.15
CA GLU A 225 14.61 35.46 -8.23
C GLU A 225 13.71 35.35 -9.46
N LEU A 226 12.43 35.02 -9.26
CA LEU A 226 11.45 34.86 -10.34
C LEU A 226 11.17 36.20 -11.03
N GLU A 227 11.00 37.28 -10.28
CA GLU A 227 10.82 38.63 -10.82
C GLU A 227 12.03 39.09 -11.65
N LYS A 228 13.24 38.89 -11.14
CA LYS A 228 14.47 39.16 -11.86
C LYS A 228 14.61 38.35 -13.16
N ALA A 229 14.09 37.15 -13.17
CA ALA A 229 14.04 36.29 -14.33
C ALA A 229 12.87 36.61 -15.30
N GLY A 230 12.01 37.59 -14.97
CA GLY A 230 10.84 37.97 -15.75
C GLY A 230 9.67 36.96 -15.68
N ARG A 231 9.69 36.05 -14.71
CA ARG A 231 8.69 34.98 -14.52
C ARG A 231 7.58 35.44 -13.57
N LEU A 232 6.83 36.45 -13.99
CA LEU A 232 5.85 37.12 -13.14
C LEU A 232 4.63 36.24 -12.80
N LEU A 233 4.22 35.36 -13.70
CA LEU A 233 3.09 34.44 -13.47
C LEU A 233 3.44 33.42 -12.38
N GLU A 234 4.64 32.85 -12.46
CA GLU A 234 5.12 31.91 -11.45
C GLU A 234 5.34 32.57 -10.08
N ALA A 235 5.80 33.82 -10.07
CA ALA A 235 5.95 34.61 -8.86
C ALA A 235 4.58 34.84 -8.19
N GLN A 236 3.60 35.31 -8.94
CA GLN A 236 2.25 35.55 -8.44
C GLN A 236 1.58 34.27 -7.88
N ARG A 237 1.69 33.18 -8.63
CA ARG A 237 1.15 31.86 -8.22
C ARG A 237 1.78 31.38 -6.92
N LEU A 238 3.10 31.43 -6.83
CA LEU A 238 3.84 31.02 -5.64
C LEU A 238 3.49 31.88 -4.42
N GLU A 239 3.43 33.18 -4.60
CA GLU A 239 3.08 34.12 -3.52
C GLU A 239 1.68 33.86 -2.97
N GLN A 240 0.70 33.76 -3.84
CA GLN A 240 -0.69 33.54 -3.45
C GLN A 240 -0.86 32.23 -2.68
N ARG A 241 -0.29 31.15 -3.19
CA ARG A 241 -0.38 29.82 -2.55
C ARG A 241 0.32 29.80 -1.20
N THR A 242 1.57 30.27 -1.15
CA THR A 242 2.37 30.20 0.08
C THR A 242 1.81 31.10 1.18
N ARG A 243 1.27 32.28 0.84
CA ARG A 243 0.62 33.16 1.82
C ARG A 243 -0.63 32.51 2.41
N TYR A 244 -1.47 31.89 1.58
CA TYR A 244 -2.62 31.15 2.05
C TYR A 244 -2.23 30.00 2.98
N ASP A 245 -1.23 29.19 2.60
CA ASP A 245 -0.75 28.08 3.44
C ASP A 245 -0.23 28.59 4.80
N VAL A 246 0.47 29.74 4.81
CA VAL A 246 0.99 30.38 6.04
C VAL A 246 -0.19 30.87 6.94
N GLU A 247 -1.19 31.50 6.38
CA GLU A 247 -2.38 31.93 7.13
C GLU A 247 -3.07 30.73 7.81
N MET A 248 -3.20 29.61 7.10
CA MET A 248 -3.75 28.37 7.66
C MET A 248 -2.88 27.81 8.79
N LEU A 249 -1.54 27.81 8.62
CA LEU A 249 -0.62 27.38 9.66
C LEU A 249 -0.71 28.27 10.93
N GLU A 250 -0.82 29.58 10.77
CA GLU A 250 -1.00 30.53 11.88
C GLU A 250 -2.33 30.29 12.61
N ALA A 251 -3.42 30.08 11.88
CA ALA A 251 -4.76 29.93 12.42
C ALA A 251 -5.00 28.57 13.07
N THR A 252 -4.64 27.48 12.40
CA THR A 252 -5.02 26.12 12.80
C THR A 252 -3.85 25.23 13.18
N GLY A 253 -2.61 25.64 12.90
CA GLY A 253 -1.41 24.83 13.06
C GLY A 253 -1.19 23.79 11.95
N SER A 254 -2.01 23.79 10.89
CA SER A 254 -1.92 22.86 9.77
C SER A 254 -2.40 23.52 8.47
N CYS A 255 -2.00 22.98 7.31
CA CYS A 255 -2.50 23.38 6.00
C CYS A 255 -2.53 22.19 5.04
N ALA A 256 -3.27 22.31 3.93
CA ALA A 256 -3.27 21.29 2.88
C ALA A 256 -1.88 21.20 2.22
N GLY A 257 -1.26 20.00 2.30
CA GLY A 257 0.10 19.80 1.81
C GLY A 257 1.19 20.29 2.78
N ILE A 258 0.91 20.29 4.08
CA ILE A 258 1.85 20.67 5.16
C ILE A 258 3.20 19.95 5.03
N GLU A 259 3.21 18.75 4.48
CA GLU A 259 4.42 17.96 4.23
C GLU A 259 5.42 18.66 3.32
N ASN A 260 4.99 19.58 2.45
CA ASN A 260 5.91 20.35 1.60
C ASN A 260 6.80 21.34 2.38
N TYR A 261 6.44 21.61 3.62
CA TYR A 261 7.20 22.46 4.55
C TYR A 261 8.00 21.65 5.59
N SER A 262 8.11 20.32 5.40
CA SER A 262 8.75 19.39 6.35
C SER A 262 10.14 19.80 6.79
N ARG A 263 10.98 20.36 5.91
CA ARG A 263 12.31 20.91 6.25
C ARG A 263 12.25 21.84 7.45
N TYR A 264 11.33 22.80 7.42
CA TYR A 264 11.20 23.83 8.47
C TYR A 264 10.49 23.32 9.72
N LEU A 265 9.51 22.45 9.53
CA LEU A 265 8.73 21.86 10.63
C LEU A 265 9.54 20.88 11.48
N THR A 266 10.55 20.23 10.86
CA THR A 266 11.42 19.27 11.53
C THR A 266 12.82 19.79 11.81
N GLY A 267 13.13 21.05 11.44
CA GLY A 267 14.42 21.67 11.67
C GLY A 267 15.58 21.07 10.87
N ARG A 268 15.28 20.38 9.76
CA ARG A 268 16.30 19.74 8.89
C ARG A 268 17.06 20.76 8.04
N ASN A 269 18.29 20.42 7.72
CA ASN A 269 19.10 21.21 6.80
C ASN A 269 18.63 21.05 5.34
N PRO A 270 18.92 22.01 4.45
CA PRO A 270 18.64 21.85 3.03
C PRO A 270 19.26 20.56 2.46
N GLY A 271 18.44 19.78 1.76
CA GLY A 271 18.83 18.50 1.14
C GLY A 271 18.66 17.27 2.03
N GLU A 272 18.40 17.42 3.32
CA GLU A 272 18.09 16.31 4.22
C GLU A 272 16.65 15.81 4.03
N PRO A 273 16.39 14.48 4.15
CA PRO A 273 15.04 13.94 4.09
C PRO A 273 14.24 14.26 5.36
N PRO A 274 12.89 14.22 5.31
CA PRO A 274 12.09 14.26 6.52
C PRO A 274 12.32 13.00 7.37
N PRO A 275 12.03 13.04 8.68
CA PRO A 275 12.07 11.86 9.54
C PRO A 275 11.15 10.76 9.03
N THR A 276 11.64 9.53 9.02
CA THR A 276 10.92 8.35 8.52
C THR A 276 10.72 7.31 9.61
N LEU A 277 10.05 6.19 9.31
CA LEU A 277 9.92 5.09 10.25
C LEU A 277 11.28 4.59 10.76
N PHE A 278 12.34 4.69 9.95
CA PHE A 278 13.69 4.25 10.32
C PHE A 278 14.30 5.01 11.51
N GLU A 279 13.83 6.22 11.79
CA GLU A 279 14.25 6.97 12.98
C GLU A 279 13.53 6.53 14.26
N TYR A 280 12.40 5.82 14.13
CA TYR A 280 11.66 5.23 15.26
C TYR A 280 12.18 3.85 15.64
N ILE A 281 12.90 3.18 14.73
CA ILE A 281 13.37 1.81 14.92
C ILE A 281 14.56 1.81 15.89
N PRO A 282 14.53 1.03 16.99
CA PRO A 282 15.66 0.94 17.90
C PRO A 282 16.87 0.25 17.26
N ASP A 283 18.08 0.63 17.69
CA ASP A 283 19.35 0.14 17.13
C ASP A 283 19.51 -1.40 17.24
N ASN A 284 18.89 -2.02 18.23
CA ASN A 284 18.91 -3.47 18.41
C ASN A 284 17.85 -4.22 17.61
N ALA A 285 17.03 -3.55 16.80
CA ALA A 285 16.02 -4.19 15.99
C ALA A 285 16.62 -5.06 14.88
N LEU A 286 15.80 -6.01 14.39
CA LEU A 286 16.09 -6.79 13.18
C LEU A 286 15.22 -6.28 12.03
N ILE A 287 15.82 -6.11 10.86
CA ILE A 287 15.08 -5.86 9.64
C ILE A 287 15.06 -7.13 8.78
N PHE A 288 13.89 -7.54 8.36
CA PHE A 288 13.70 -8.57 7.35
C PHE A 288 13.23 -7.88 6.07
N ILE A 289 13.94 -8.11 4.98
CA ILE A 289 13.53 -7.62 3.66
C ILE A 289 12.96 -8.82 2.90
N ASP A 290 11.62 -8.88 2.85
CA ASP A 290 10.95 -9.93 2.10
C ASP A 290 10.96 -9.62 0.60
N GLU A 291 11.08 -10.68 -0.22
CA GLU A 291 11.28 -10.57 -1.67
C GLU A 291 12.33 -9.48 -2.02
N SER A 292 13.50 -9.57 -1.37
CA SER A 292 14.53 -8.53 -1.39
C SER A 292 14.97 -8.15 -2.81
N HIS A 293 14.97 -9.11 -3.75
CA HIS A 293 15.26 -8.88 -5.17
C HIS A 293 14.31 -7.87 -5.87
N VAL A 294 13.13 -7.61 -5.27
CA VAL A 294 12.17 -6.59 -5.70
C VAL A 294 12.20 -5.39 -4.77
N THR A 295 12.18 -5.63 -3.47
CA THR A 295 12.05 -4.60 -2.42
C THR A 295 13.23 -3.63 -2.44
N VAL A 296 14.45 -4.13 -2.55
CA VAL A 296 15.68 -3.31 -2.56
C VAL A 296 15.75 -2.39 -3.79
N PRO A 297 15.54 -2.87 -5.04
CA PRO A 297 15.46 -1.99 -6.20
C PRO A 297 14.34 -0.95 -6.14
N GLN A 298 13.19 -1.26 -5.51
CA GLN A 298 12.11 -0.29 -5.31
C GLN A 298 12.56 0.87 -4.42
N ILE A 299 13.23 0.58 -3.29
CA ILE A 299 13.79 1.61 -2.41
C ILE A 299 14.70 2.54 -3.22
N GLY A 300 15.60 2.00 -4.06
CA GLY A 300 16.49 2.80 -4.91
C GLY A 300 15.77 3.61 -5.99
N GLY A 301 14.61 3.15 -6.47
CA GLY A 301 13.87 3.77 -7.57
C GLY A 301 12.96 4.94 -7.14
N MET A 302 12.42 4.91 -5.92
CA MET A 302 11.38 5.85 -5.48
C MET A 302 11.83 7.31 -5.47
N TYR A 303 13.05 7.60 -5.03
CA TYR A 303 13.58 8.96 -4.97
C TYR A 303 13.60 9.66 -6.33
N ARG A 304 14.00 8.96 -7.39
CA ARG A 304 14.18 9.57 -8.73
C ARG A 304 12.87 10.06 -9.33
N GLY A 305 11.78 9.32 -9.12
CA GLY A 305 10.44 9.71 -9.59
C GLY A 305 9.91 10.94 -8.87
N ASP A 306 10.02 10.95 -7.54
CA ASP A 306 9.58 12.05 -6.69
C ASP A 306 10.37 13.35 -6.97
N PHE A 307 11.69 13.24 -7.12
CA PHE A 307 12.56 14.38 -7.41
C PHE A 307 12.15 15.12 -8.68
N ARG A 308 11.95 14.41 -9.80
CA ARG A 308 11.60 15.05 -11.09
C ARG A 308 10.29 15.82 -11.00
N ARG A 309 9.30 15.22 -10.37
CA ARG A 309 7.97 15.81 -10.19
C ARG A 309 8.04 17.10 -9.38
N LYS A 310 8.70 17.07 -8.22
CA LYS A 310 8.83 18.22 -7.32
C LYS A 310 9.72 19.33 -7.89
N ALA A 311 10.79 18.98 -8.60
CA ALA A 311 11.62 19.95 -9.29
C ALA A 311 10.81 20.79 -10.28
N THR A 312 9.93 20.15 -11.05
CA THR A 312 9.03 20.86 -11.97
C THR A 312 8.05 21.77 -11.23
N LEU A 313 7.45 21.31 -10.13
CA LEU A 313 6.54 22.14 -9.31
C LEU A 313 7.25 23.38 -8.73
N ALA A 314 8.48 23.21 -8.22
CA ALA A 314 9.28 24.32 -7.69
C ALA A 314 9.76 25.27 -8.78
N GLU A 315 10.13 24.76 -9.96
CA GLU A 315 10.56 25.57 -11.08
C GLU A 315 9.44 26.48 -11.60
N TYR A 316 8.22 25.94 -11.71
CA TYR A 316 7.06 26.67 -12.29
C TYR A 316 6.20 27.38 -11.22
N GLY A 317 6.71 27.59 -10.01
CA GLY A 317 6.09 28.42 -8.97
C GLY A 317 4.84 27.81 -8.32
N PHE A 318 4.64 26.48 -8.39
CA PHE A 318 3.57 25.81 -7.66
C PHE A 318 3.92 25.54 -6.20
N ARG A 319 5.20 25.35 -5.91
CA ARG A 319 5.73 25.09 -4.57
C ARG A 319 7.06 25.82 -4.36
N LEU A 320 7.41 26.08 -3.08
CA LEU A 320 8.73 26.58 -2.71
C LEU A 320 9.81 25.53 -3.02
N PRO A 321 11.04 25.94 -3.33
CA PRO A 321 12.17 25.01 -3.56
C PRO A 321 12.38 24.00 -2.41
N SER A 322 12.10 24.40 -1.16
CA SER A 322 12.18 23.51 0.01
C SER A 322 11.28 22.29 -0.05
N CYS A 323 10.23 22.29 -0.89
CA CYS A 323 9.35 21.12 -1.09
C CYS A 323 10.13 19.89 -1.60
N MET A 324 11.29 20.10 -2.22
CA MET A 324 12.13 19.01 -2.71
C MET A 324 12.74 18.16 -1.59
N ASP A 325 12.80 18.69 -0.37
CA ASP A 325 13.31 17.94 0.78
C ASP A 325 12.25 17.07 1.44
N ASN A 326 10.97 17.30 1.15
CA ASN A 326 9.91 16.32 1.45
C ASN A 326 10.00 15.18 0.43
N ARG A 327 10.89 14.25 0.63
CA ARG A 327 11.24 13.18 -0.30
C ARG A 327 11.42 11.85 0.44
N PRO A 328 11.28 10.71 -0.25
CA PRO A 328 11.70 9.45 0.35
C PRO A 328 13.21 9.44 0.58
N LEU A 329 13.66 8.55 1.45
CA LEU A 329 15.08 8.27 1.63
C LEU A 329 15.72 7.93 0.28
N ARG A 330 16.96 8.40 0.08
CA ARG A 330 17.83 7.85 -0.95
C ARG A 330 18.31 6.48 -0.52
N PHE A 331 18.74 5.69 -1.48
CA PHE A 331 19.22 4.34 -1.18
C PHE A 331 20.38 4.33 -0.17
N GLU A 332 21.33 5.23 -0.33
CA GLU A 332 22.50 5.36 0.53
C GLU A 332 22.12 5.80 1.95
N GLU A 333 21.11 6.66 2.09
CA GLU A 333 20.58 7.09 3.38
C GLU A 333 19.90 5.95 4.11
N TRP A 334 19.05 5.22 3.40
CA TRP A 334 18.38 4.02 3.91
C TRP A 334 19.38 2.94 4.32
N ASP A 335 20.40 2.69 3.50
CA ASP A 335 21.44 1.69 3.76
C ASP A 335 22.27 2.03 5.01
N ALA A 336 22.51 3.32 5.24
CA ALA A 336 23.21 3.81 6.43
C ALA A 336 22.37 3.76 7.72
N MET A 337 21.04 3.88 7.61
CA MET A 337 20.12 3.93 8.77
C MET A 337 19.66 2.55 9.21
N ARG A 338 19.62 1.57 8.32
CA ARG A 338 19.08 0.25 8.66
C ARG A 338 19.97 -0.46 9.69
N PRO A 339 19.38 -1.02 10.77
CA PRO A 339 20.09 -1.90 11.68
C PRO A 339 20.41 -3.26 11.03
N GLN A 340 20.76 -4.26 11.83
CA GLN A 340 21.06 -5.61 11.34
C GLN A 340 19.93 -6.13 10.44
N THR A 341 20.27 -6.51 9.22
CA THR A 341 19.29 -6.81 8.16
C THR A 341 19.46 -8.24 7.63
N ILE A 342 18.34 -8.91 7.43
CA ILE A 342 18.23 -10.24 6.84
C ILE A 342 17.39 -10.13 5.55
N SER A 343 18.02 -10.37 4.41
CA SER A 343 17.33 -10.42 3.12
C SER A 343 16.78 -11.82 2.86
N VAL A 344 15.53 -11.89 2.43
CA VAL A 344 14.84 -13.15 2.10
C VAL A 344 14.38 -13.10 0.66
N SER A 345 14.78 -14.09 -0.14
CA SER A 345 14.39 -14.18 -1.55
C SER A 345 14.57 -15.59 -2.08
N ALA A 346 13.67 -16.02 -2.97
CA ALA A 346 13.86 -17.24 -3.74
C ALA A 346 14.89 -17.07 -4.87
N THR A 347 15.16 -15.82 -5.25
CA THR A 347 16.05 -15.41 -6.34
C THR A 347 16.83 -14.16 -5.93
N PRO A 348 17.83 -14.29 -5.02
CA PRO A 348 18.59 -13.14 -4.53
C PRO A 348 19.19 -12.31 -5.67
N GLY A 349 19.17 -10.99 -5.53
CA GLY A 349 19.73 -10.05 -6.50
C GLY A 349 21.24 -9.84 -6.33
N GLY A 350 21.82 -9.06 -7.24
CA GLY A 350 23.27 -8.77 -7.20
C GLY A 350 23.69 -8.00 -5.94
N TRP A 351 22.83 -7.10 -5.46
CA TRP A 351 23.14 -6.32 -4.25
C TRP A 351 23.25 -7.22 -3.00
N GLU A 352 22.29 -8.14 -2.78
CA GLU A 352 22.31 -9.04 -1.64
C GLU A 352 23.54 -9.97 -1.69
N MET A 353 23.87 -10.45 -2.87
CA MET A 353 25.05 -11.31 -3.07
C MET A 353 26.35 -10.54 -2.81
N GLU A 354 26.44 -9.28 -3.21
CA GLU A 354 27.59 -8.42 -2.93
C GLU A 354 27.71 -8.11 -1.43
N GLN A 355 26.62 -7.75 -0.77
CA GLN A 355 26.58 -7.43 0.66
C GLN A 355 26.94 -8.63 1.54
N SER A 356 26.53 -9.83 1.16
CA SER A 356 26.82 -11.07 1.89
C SER A 356 28.18 -11.70 1.53
N GLY A 357 28.92 -11.12 0.57
CA GLY A 357 30.14 -11.73 0.02
C GLY A 357 29.88 -13.09 -0.64
N GLY A 358 28.67 -13.32 -1.13
CA GLY A 358 28.22 -14.57 -1.74
C GLY A 358 27.83 -15.67 -0.72
N VAL A 359 27.84 -15.35 0.58
CA VAL A 359 27.45 -16.29 1.64
C VAL A 359 25.97 -16.11 1.98
N PHE A 360 25.20 -17.18 1.89
CA PHE A 360 23.79 -17.19 2.24
C PHE A 360 23.33 -18.53 2.80
N ALA A 361 22.27 -18.51 3.61
CA ALA A 361 21.63 -19.72 4.10
C ALA A 361 20.58 -20.19 3.09
N GLU A 362 20.77 -21.40 2.57
CA GLU A 362 19.87 -21.97 1.57
C GLU A 362 18.75 -22.77 2.25
N GLN A 363 17.51 -22.36 2.06
CA GLN A 363 16.30 -23.02 2.60
C GLN A 363 15.50 -23.67 1.46
N VAL A 364 16.02 -24.75 0.90
CA VAL A 364 15.39 -25.51 -0.21
C VAL A 364 14.45 -26.59 0.31
N ILE A 365 14.81 -27.20 1.44
CA ILE A 365 14.06 -28.34 1.99
C ILE A 365 12.73 -27.88 2.59
N ARG A 366 11.63 -28.49 2.13
CA ARG A 366 10.28 -28.32 2.66
C ARG A 366 9.96 -29.48 3.60
N PRO A 367 9.56 -29.20 4.87
CA PRO A 367 9.19 -30.25 5.83
C PRO A 367 8.01 -31.13 5.37
N THR A 368 7.14 -30.60 4.51
CA THR A 368 6.00 -31.31 3.91
C THR A 368 6.43 -32.32 2.83
N GLY A 369 7.71 -32.36 2.49
CA GLY A 369 8.21 -33.23 1.43
C GLY A 369 7.89 -32.77 0.00
N LEU A 370 7.20 -31.62 -0.17
CA LEU A 370 6.82 -31.12 -1.49
C LEU A 370 8.03 -30.84 -2.37
N ILE A 371 7.96 -31.42 -3.57
CA ILE A 371 9.01 -31.35 -4.58
C ILE A 371 8.65 -30.24 -5.59
N ASP A 372 9.65 -29.51 -6.09
CA ASP A 372 9.41 -28.56 -7.16
C ASP A 372 8.81 -29.25 -8.40
N PRO A 373 7.91 -28.60 -9.16
CA PRO A 373 7.20 -29.24 -10.26
C PRO A 373 8.15 -29.64 -11.39
N PRO A 374 7.85 -30.72 -12.16
CA PRO A 374 8.54 -30.99 -13.39
C PRO A 374 8.28 -29.88 -14.41
N VAL A 375 9.32 -29.52 -15.17
CA VAL A 375 9.26 -28.48 -16.19
C VAL A 375 9.46 -29.13 -17.56
N GLU A 376 8.46 -28.98 -18.43
CA GLU A 376 8.48 -29.45 -19.82
C GLU A 376 8.63 -28.26 -20.77
N VAL A 377 9.30 -28.48 -21.91
CA VAL A 377 9.37 -27.50 -23.00
C VAL A 377 8.59 -28.06 -24.18
N ARG A 378 7.63 -27.29 -24.69
CA ARG A 378 6.82 -27.65 -25.86
C ARG A 378 6.85 -26.52 -26.89
N SER A 379 6.54 -26.83 -28.18
CA SER A 379 6.57 -25.85 -29.25
C SER A 379 5.60 -24.69 -29.03
N ALA A 380 6.06 -23.46 -29.26
CA ALA A 380 5.23 -22.26 -29.19
C ALA A 380 4.22 -22.16 -30.36
N ARG A 381 4.42 -22.90 -31.44
CA ARG A 381 3.56 -22.82 -32.65
C ARG A 381 2.13 -23.30 -32.42
N THR A 382 1.95 -24.26 -31.51
CA THR A 382 0.64 -24.86 -31.18
C THR A 382 0.27 -24.61 -29.72
N GLN A 383 0.87 -23.58 -29.12
CA GLN A 383 0.76 -23.34 -27.66
C GLN A 383 -0.69 -23.13 -27.19
N VAL A 384 -1.54 -22.52 -28.00
CA VAL A 384 -2.93 -22.19 -27.61
C VAL A 384 -3.79 -23.46 -27.56
N ASP A 385 -3.66 -24.34 -28.56
CA ASP A 385 -4.42 -25.59 -28.59
C ASP A 385 -3.92 -26.58 -27.52
N ASP A 386 -2.60 -26.67 -27.35
CA ASP A 386 -1.98 -27.56 -26.36
C ASP A 386 -2.36 -27.11 -24.94
N VAL A 387 -2.26 -25.81 -24.64
CA VAL A 387 -2.61 -25.28 -23.31
C VAL A 387 -4.11 -25.47 -22.99
N LEU A 388 -4.99 -25.40 -23.99
CA LEU A 388 -6.43 -25.67 -23.81
C LEU A 388 -6.67 -27.12 -23.38
N GLY A 389 -5.96 -28.08 -23.99
CA GLY A 389 -6.01 -29.49 -23.60
C GLY A 389 -5.57 -29.71 -22.15
N GLU A 390 -4.42 -29.14 -21.79
CA GLU A 390 -3.87 -29.22 -20.44
C GLU A 390 -4.73 -28.55 -19.36
N ILE A 391 -5.35 -27.42 -19.69
CA ILE A 391 -6.32 -26.73 -18.82
C ILE A 391 -7.50 -27.63 -18.52
N ARG A 392 -8.09 -28.28 -19.54
CA ARG A 392 -9.22 -29.18 -19.37
C ARG A 392 -8.88 -30.40 -18.48
N GLU A 393 -7.71 -30.98 -18.67
CA GLU A 393 -7.24 -32.08 -17.82
C GLU A 393 -7.02 -31.63 -16.37
N THR A 394 -6.44 -30.44 -16.17
CA THR A 394 -6.18 -29.88 -14.86
C THR A 394 -7.47 -29.54 -14.13
N ALA A 395 -8.43 -28.91 -14.82
CA ALA A 395 -9.74 -28.60 -14.28
C ALA A 395 -10.56 -29.86 -13.92
N ALA A 396 -10.46 -30.92 -14.74
CA ALA A 396 -11.11 -32.21 -14.45
C ALA A 396 -10.59 -32.86 -13.16
N LYS A 397 -9.33 -32.61 -12.78
CA LYS A 397 -8.73 -33.03 -11.50
C LYS A 397 -9.10 -32.13 -10.32
N GLY A 398 -9.83 -31.05 -10.56
CA GLY A 398 -10.22 -30.06 -9.55
C GLY A 398 -9.14 -29.02 -9.21
N TYR A 399 -8.04 -28.96 -9.98
CA TYR A 399 -6.96 -28.00 -9.79
C TYR A 399 -7.16 -26.72 -10.62
N ARG A 400 -6.36 -25.70 -10.30
CA ARG A 400 -6.36 -24.40 -10.96
C ARG A 400 -5.14 -24.25 -11.88
N THR A 401 -5.30 -23.43 -12.91
CA THR A 401 -4.25 -23.12 -13.88
C THR A 401 -3.87 -21.66 -13.83
N LEU A 402 -2.56 -21.39 -13.82
CA LEU A 402 -2.00 -20.05 -14.05
C LEU A 402 -1.38 -20.02 -15.44
N CYS A 403 -1.79 -19.06 -16.28
CA CYS A 403 -1.26 -18.88 -17.62
C CYS A 403 -0.61 -17.50 -17.78
N THR A 404 0.69 -17.45 -18.11
CA THR A 404 1.40 -16.17 -18.27
C THR A 404 1.60 -15.83 -19.73
N VAL A 405 1.26 -14.59 -20.08
CA VAL A 405 1.40 -14.01 -21.42
C VAL A 405 2.29 -12.76 -21.39
N LEU A 406 2.63 -12.20 -22.56
CA LEU A 406 3.56 -11.06 -22.66
C LEU A 406 2.88 -9.69 -22.71
N THR A 407 1.64 -9.60 -23.20
CA THR A 407 0.94 -8.34 -23.41
C THR A 407 -0.50 -8.37 -22.89
N LYS A 408 -1.06 -7.19 -22.59
CA LYS A 408 -2.47 -7.05 -22.19
C LYS A 408 -3.41 -7.62 -23.25
N ARG A 409 -3.19 -7.21 -24.51
CA ARG A 409 -4.00 -7.68 -25.63
C ARG A 409 -4.00 -9.21 -25.75
N MET A 410 -2.81 -9.84 -25.61
CA MET A 410 -2.72 -11.30 -25.63
C MET A 410 -3.47 -11.93 -24.45
N ALA A 411 -3.51 -11.28 -23.28
CA ALA A 411 -4.29 -11.78 -22.14
C ALA A 411 -5.78 -11.71 -22.41
N GLU A 412 -6.25 -10.61 -23.00
CA GLU A 412 -7.64 -10.40 -23.40
C GLU A 412 -8.05 -11.38 -24.50
N ASP A 413 -7.32 -11.43 -25.61
CA ASP A 413 -7.58 -12.32 -26.75
C ASP A 413 -7.59 -13.81 -26.32
N LEU A 414 -6.65 -14.22 -25.47
CA LEU A 414 -6.60 -15.60 -24.96
C LEU A 414 -7.76 -15.90 -24.02
N THR A 415 -8.15 -14.96 -23.16
CA THR A 415 -9.27 -15.10 -22.25
C THR A 415 -10.58 -15.26 -23.02
N GLU A 416 -10.81 -14.42 -24.04
CA GLU A 416 -11.98 -14.53 -24.91
C GLU A 416 -12.02 -15.88 -25.62
N TYR A 417 -10.92 -16.32 -26.23
CA TYR A 417 -10.82 -17.62 -26.88
C TYR A 417 -11.13 -18.79 -25.92
N LEU A 418 -10.51 -18.80 -24.73
CA LEU A 418 -10.74 -19.84 -23.74
C LEU A 418 -12.19 -19.85 -23.25
N HIS A 419 -12.80 -18.68 -23.08
CA HIS A 419 -14.21 -18.55 -22.72
C HIS A 419 -15.13 -19.10 -23.81
N GLU A 420 -14.88 -18.82 -25.08
CA GLU A 420 -15.61 -19.39 -26.22
C GLU A 420 -15.50 -20.92 -26.29
N GLN A 421 -14.36 -21.47 -25.84
CA GLN A 421 -14.15 -22.92 -25.72
C GLN A 421 -14.77 -23.53 -24.46
N GLY A 422 -15.57 -22.77 -23.70
CA GLY A 422 -16.31 -23.22 -22.51
C GLY A 422 -15.44 -23.35 -21.26
N VAL A 423 -14.26 -22.74 -21.22
CA VAL A 423 -13.40 -22.71 -20.03
C VAL A 423 -13.81 -21.54 -19.13
N ARG A 424 -13.91 -21.77 -17.82
CA ARG A 424 -14.11 -20.72 -16.84
C ARG A 424 -12.78 -20.02 -16.60
N VAL A 425 -12.61 -18.81 -17.16
CA VAL A 425 -11.35 -18.07 -17.18
C VAL A 425 -11.55 -16.62 -16.79
N ARG A 426 -10.56 -16.05 -16.11
CA ARG A 426 -10.42 -14.59 -15.90
C ARG A 426 -9.00 -14.16 -16.27
N TYR A 427 -8.82 -12.89 -16.59
CA TYR A 427 -7.49 -12.30 -16.77
C TYR A 427 -7.18 -11.28 -15.68
N MET A 428 -5.87 -11.03 -15.48
CA MET A 428 -5.39 -10.07 -14.49
C MET A 428 -4.20 -9.27 -15.08
N HIS A 429 -4.33 -7.93 -15.07
CA HIS A 429 -3.28 -7.03 -15.53
C HIS A 429 -3.04 -5.85 -14.55
N SER A 430 -2.13 -4.94 -14.90
CA SER A 430 -1.68 -3.85 -14.02
C SER A 430 -2.76 -2.82 -13.68
N ASP A 431 -3.81 -2.71 -14.48
CA ASP A 431 -4.84 -1.68 -14.32
C ASP A 431 -5.99 -2.14 -13.39
N ILE A 432 -5.96 -3.40 -12.97
CA ILE A 432 -6.89 -3.95 -11.98
C ILE A 432 -6.47 -3.49 -10.58
N ASP A 433 -7.41 -2.95 -9.83
CA ASP A 433 -7.18 -2.44 -8.48
C ASP A 433 -6.77 -3.56 -7.50
N THR A 434 -6.15 -3.15 -6.38
CA THR A 434 -5.61 -4.12 -5.41
C THR A 434 -6.71 -4.98 -4.78
N LEU A 435 -7.88 -4.40 -4.51
CA LEU A 435 -9.00 -5.12 -3.90
C LEU A 435 -9.60 -6.14 -4.88
N GLU A 436 -9.89 -5.73 -6.11
CA GLU A 436 -10.37 -6.63 -7.17
C GLU A 436 -9.38 -7.78 -7.41
N ARG A 437 -8.08 -7.49 -7.36
CA ARG A 437 -7.04 -8.52 -7.48
C ARG A 437 -7.13 -9.57 -6.38
N ILE A 438 -7.38 -9.16 -5.14
CA ILE A 438 -7.56 -10.06 -3.98
C ILE A 438 -8.79 -10.94 -4.19
N GLU A 439 -9.90 -10.36 -4.66
CA GLU A 439 -11.13 -11.10 -4.98
C GLU A 439 -10.94 -12.10 -6.10
N ILE A 440 -10.28 -11.72 -7.20
CA ILE A 440 -9.96 -12.62 -8.31
C ILE A 440 -9.15 -13.84 -7.80
N ILE A 441 -8.17 -13.63 -6.93
CA ILE A 441 -7.37 -14.71 -6.37
C ILE A 441 -8.21 -15.59 -5.45
N ARG A 442 -9.05 -15.00 -4.62
CA ARG A 442 -9.99 -15.72 -3.75
C ARG A 442 -10.96 -16.58 -4.56
N ASP A 443 -11.59 -16.00 -5.58
CA ASP A 443 -12.53 -16.67 -6.48
C ASP A 443 -11.86 -17.84 -7.23
N LEU A 444 -10.62 -17.67 -7.68
CA LEU A 444 -9.83 -18.76 -8.27
C LEU A 444 -9.66 -19.90 -7.27
N ARG A 445 -9.27 -19.61 -6.03
CA ARG A 445 -9.08 -20.59 -4.97
C ARG A 445 -10.40 -21.30 -4.60
N LEU A 446 -11.49 -20.57 -4.51
CA LEU A 446 -12.84 -21.11 -4.27
C LEU A 446 -13.37 -21.94 -5.44
N GLY A 447 -12.81 -21.80 -6.65
CA GLY A 447 -13.23 -22.54 -7.84
C GLY A 447 -14.38 -21.90 -8.59
N ALA A 448 -14.63 -20.61 -8.40
CA ALA A 448 -15.57 -19.86 -9.23
C ALA A 448 -15.15 -19.91 -10.72
N PHE A 449 -13.84 -19.95 -10.97
CA PHE A 449 -13.25 -20.19 -12.28
C PHE A 449 -11.97 -21.06 -12.16
N ASP A 450 -11.47 -21.58 -13.29
CA ASP A 450 -10.40 -22.59 -13.31
C ASP A 450 -9.05 -22.05 -13.77
N VAL A 451 -9.06 -20.95 -14.55
CA VAL A 451 -7.87 -20.41 -15.22
C VAL A 451 -7.73 -18.93 -14.94
N LEU A 452 -6.55 -18.53 -14.49
CA LEU A 452 -6.15 -17.14 -14.39
C LEU A 452 -5.07 -16.82 -15.43
N VAL A 453 -5.39 -15.94 -16.37
CA VAL A 453 -4.43 -15.43 -17.36
C VAL A 453 -3.83 -14.13 -16.86
N GLY A 454 -2.51 -14.00 -16.88
CA GLY A 454 -1.85 -12.79 -16.40
C GLY A 454 -0.52 -12.51 -17.07
N ILE A 455 -0.04 -11.27 -16.96
CA ILE A 455 1.24 -10.85 -17.55
C ILE A 455 2.36 -11.01 -16.53
N ASN A 456 2.39 -10.16 -15.53
CA ASN A 456 3.46 -10.03 -14.54
C ASN A 456 3.01 -10.33 -13.12
N LEU A 457 1.73 -10.24 -12.88
CA LEU A 457 1.11 -10.26 -11.55
C LEU A 457 1.07 -11.65 -10.91
N LEU A 458 1.52 -12.68 -11.62
CA LEU A 458 1.54 -14.07 -11.14
C LEU A 458 2.87 -14.44 -10.45
N ARG A 459 3.75 -13.49 -10.16
CA ARG A 459 5.09 -13.74 -9.61
C ARG A 459 5.16 -13.64 -8.09
N GLU A 460 4.98 -12.44 -7.54
CA GLU A 460 5.15 -12.21 -6.10
C GLU A 460 3.78 -12.11 -5.38
N GLY A 461 3.73 -12.57 -4.13
CA GLY A 461 2.58 -12.36 -3.25
C GLY A 461 1.36 -13.24 -3.50
N LEU A 462 1.43 -14.26 -4.37
CA LEU A 462 0.34 -15.20 -4.60
C LEU A 462 0.56 -16.51 -3.84
N ASP A 463 -0.40 -16.89 -3.02
CA ASP A 463 -0.47 -18.20 -2.37
C ASP A 463 -1.69 -18.96 -2.89
N ILE A 464 -1.49 -19.85 -3.89
CA ILE A 464 -2.54 -20.62 -4.51
C ILE A 464 -2.15 -22.12 -4.44
N PRO A 465 -2.38 -22.79 -3.29
CA PRO A 465 -2.06 -24.21 -3.13
C PRO A 465 -2.81 -25.10 -4.12
N GLU A 466 -3.96 -24.65 -4.60
CA GLU A 466 -4.80 -25.34 -5.55
C GLU A 466 -4.26 -25.33 -6.98
N CYS A 467 -3.16 -24.59 -7.25
CA CYS A 467 -2.54 -24.51 -8.57
C CYS A 467 -1.84 -25.82 -8.93
N GLY A 468 -2.40 -26.57 -9.88
CA GLY A 468 -1.81 -27.81 -10.40
C GLY A 468 -1.08 -27.64 -11.73
N PHE A 469 -1.29 -26.53 -12.44
CA PHE A 469 -0.65 -26.30 -13.73
C PHE A 469 -0.25 -24.83 -13.92
N VAL A 470 0.98 -24.65 -14.39
CA VAL A 470 1.50 -23.32 -14.81
C VAL A 470 1.91 -23.40 -16.27
N ALA A 471 1.30 -22.56 -17.09
CA ALA A 471 1.64 -22.38 -18.49
C ALA A 471 2.39 -21.07 -18.71
N ILE A 472 3.55 -21.12 -19.35
CA ILE A 472 4.34 -19.94 -19.71
C ILE A 472 4.39 -19.87 -21.24
N LEU A 473 3.54 -19.01 -21.84
CA LEU A 473 3.49 -18.83 -23.28
C LEU A 473 4.64 -17.94 -23.77
N ASP A 474 5.14 -18.21 -24.99
CA ASP A 474 6.25 -17.47 -25.57
C ASP A 474 7.45 -17.35 -24.61
N ALA A 475 7.85 -18.47 -24.01
CA ALA A 475 8.92 -18.50 -23.00
C ALA A 475 10.31 -18.18 -23.58
N ASP A 476 10.48 -18.28 -24.91
CA ASP A 476 11.70 -17.96 -25.64
C ASP A 476 11.83 -16.48 -26.04
N LYS A 477 10.83 -15.65 -25.76
CA LYS A 477 10.92 -14.20 -26.00
C LYS A 477 11.68 -13.53 -24.87
N GLU A 478 13.01 -13.48 -24.98
CA GLU A 478 13.88 -12.89 -23.97
C GLU A 478 13.45 -11.45 -23.61
N GLY A 479 13.48 -11.14 -22.32
CA GLY A 479 13.14 -9.86 -21.76
C GLY A 479 12.84 -9.96 -20.25
N PHE A 480 12.46 -8.85 -19.64
CA PHE A 480 12.19 -8.79 -18.20
C PHE A 480 11.15 -9.81 -17.73
N LEU A 481 10.11 -10.07 -18.53
CA LEU A 481 9.04 -11.02 -18.21
C LEU A 481 9.45 -12.49 -18.38
N ARG A 482 10.56 -12.78 -19.03
CA ARG A 482 11.11 -14.11 -19.30
C ARG A 482 12.56 -14.23 -18.85
N SER A 483 13.00 -13.37 -17.92
CA SER A 483 14.28 -13.50 -17.24
C SER A 483 14.31 -14.77 -16.37
N GLU A 484 15.48 -15.25 -16.06
CA GLU A 484 15.70 -16.39 -15.15
C GLU A 484 14.89 -16.23 -13.85
N THR A 485 15.01 -15.09 -13.17
CA THR A 485 14.26 -14.76 -11.95
C THR A 485 12.75 -14.88 -12.15
N SER A 486 12.24 -14.29 -13.24
CA SER A 486 10.81 -14.33 -13.57
C SER A 486 10.31 -15.77 -13.80
N LEU A 487 11.09 -16.59 -14.50
CA LEU A 487 10.76 -17.99 -14.77
C LEU A 487 10.75 -18.80 -13.48
N ILE A 488 11.78 -18.71 -12.64
CA ILE A 488 11.86 -19.42 -11.35
C ILE A 488 10.67 -19.05 -10.45
N GLN A 489 10.35 -17.77 -10.34
CA GLN A 489 9.22 -17.28 -9.53
C GLN A 489 7.87 -17.83 -10.02
N THR A 490 7.68 -17.87 -11.33
CA THR A 490 6.44 -18.37 -11.95
C THR A 490 6.34 -19.89 -11.83
N ILE A 491 7.41 -20.62 -12.10
CA ILE A 491 7.52 -22.08 -11.93
C ILE A 491 7.16 -22.48 -10.49
N GLY A 492 7.66 -21.72 -9.51
CA GLY A 492 7.43 -21.94 -8.09
C GLY A 492 5.95 -21.89 -7.65
N ARG A 493 5.05 -21.30 -8.47
CA ARG A 493 3.61 -21.25 -8.15
C ARG A 493 2.95 -22.64 -8.15
N ALA A 494 3.44 -23.59 -8.94
CA ALA A 494 2.96 -24.97 -8.93
C ALA A 494 3.62 -25.84 -7.85
N ALA A 495 4.59 -25.34 -7.11
CA ALA A 495 5.38 -26.12 -6.14
C ALA A 495 4.66 -26.44 -4.83
N ARG A 496 3.40 -26.02 -4.65
CA ARG A 496 2.57 -26.30 -3.46
C ARG A 496 1.61 -27.46 -3.63
N ASN A 497 1.55 -27.99 -4.85
CA ASN A 497 0.70 -29.13 -5.20
C ASN A 497 1.58 -30.32 -5.60
N VAL A 498 1.28 -31.50 -5.08
CA VAL A 498 2.00 -32.76 -5.39
C VAL A 498 1.95 -33.06 -6.88
N ASP A 499 0.79 -32.81 -7.54
CA ASP A 499 0.56 -33.04 -8.95
C ASP A 499 0.95 -31.81 -9.81
N GLY A 500 1.61 -30.83 -9.22
CA GLY A 500 2.02 -29.61 -9.91
C GLY A 500 2.92 -29.87 -11.11
N LYS A 501 2.60 -29.27 -12.27
CA LYS A 501 3.44 -29.30 -13.47
C LYS A 501 3.57 -27.94 -14.11
N VAL A 502 4.64 -27.74 -14.89
CA VAL A 502 4.90 -26.50 -15.62
C VAL A 502 5.26 -26.83 -17.06
N ILE A 503 4.69 -26.07 -18.00
CA ILE A 503 5.02 -26.13 -19.40
C ILE A 503 5.54 -24.77 -19.88
N LEU A 504 6.74 -24.75 -20.44
CA LEU A 504 7.33 -23.62 -21.12
C LEU A 504 7.08 -23.80 -22.63
N TYR A 505 6.28 -22.92 -23.22
CA TYR A 505 6.04 -22.94 -24.66
C TYR A 505 7.13 -22.12 -25.37
N ALA A 506 8.00 -22.79 -26.10
CA ALA A 506 9.16 -22.19 -26.74
C ALA A 506 9.59 -23.00 -27.95
N ASP A 507 10.01 -22.34 -29.03
CA ASP A 507 10.65 -23.02 -30.15
C ASP A 507 12.16 -23.12 -29.97
N ASN A 508 12.77 -22.26 -29.12
CA ASN A 508 14.18 -22.29 -28.78
C ASN A 508 14.39 -22.19 -27.28
N ILE A 509 15.34 -22.93 -26.74
CA ILE A 509 15.70 -22.82 -25.32
C ILE A 509 16.68 -21.67 -25.15
N THR A 510 16.28 -20.62 -24.46
CA THR A 510 17.12 -19.46 -24.15
C THR A 510 18.03 -19.71 -22.95
N GLY A 511 19.03 -18.82 -22.77
CA GLY A 511 19.92 -18.90 -21.62
C GLY A 511 19.18 -18.77 -20.28
N SER A 512 18.16 -17.91 -20.22
CA SER A 512 17.33 -17.73 -19.04
C SER A 512 16.48 -18.97 -18.73
N MET A 513 15.88 -19.59 -19.75
CA MET A 513 15.15 -20.86 -19.60
C MET A 513 16.04 -21.97 -19.08
N LYS A 514 17.23 -22.11 -19.68
CA LYS A 514 18.18 -23.14 -19.29
C LYS A 514 18.55 -23.05 -17.82
N ARG A 515 18.97 -21.87 -17.35
CA ARG A 515 19.34 -21.66 -15.95
C ARG A 515 18.15 -21.87 -14.99
N ALA A 516 16.95 -21.41 -15.36
CA ALA A 516 15.75 -21.61 -14.55
C ALA A 516 15.40 -23.10 -14.41
N MET A 517 15.48 -23.88 -15.48
CA MET A 517 15.25 -25.33 -15.46
C MET A 517 16.34 -26.07 -14.66
N GLU A 518 17.59 -25.69 -14.82
CA GLU A 518 18.73 -26.31 -14.08
C GLU A 518 18.56 -26.06 -12.57
N GLU A 519 18.21 -24.83 -12.17
CA GLU A 519 17.97 -24.49 -10.76
C GLU A 519 16.75 -25.22 -10.18
N THR A 520 15.66 -25.32 -10.94
CA THR A 520 14.48 -26.07 -10.52
C THR A 520 14.79 -27.56 -10.36
N SER A 521 15.55 -28.15 -11.31
CA SER A 521 16.00 -29.54 -11.22
C SER A 521 16.89 -29.79 -10.00
N ARG A 522 17.84 -28.89 -9.74
CA ARG A 522 18.73 -28.97 -8.58
C ARG A 522 17.94 -28.99 -7.26
N ARG A 523 16.95 -28.07 -7.13
CA ARG A 523 16.09 -28.02 -5.94
C ARG A 523 15.24 -29.27 -5.81
N ARG A 524 14.70 -29.76 -6.92
CA ARG A 524 13.92 -30.97 -7.00
C ARG A 524 14.73 -32.21 -6.54
N GLU A 525 15.92 -32.41 -7.07
CA GLU A 525 16.81 -33.51 -6.69
C GLU A 525 17.17 -33.47 -5.21
N LYS A 526 17.50 -32.29 -4.67
CA LYS A 526 17.85 -32.11 -3.26
C LYS A 526 16.67 -32.49 -2.35
N GLN A 527 15.44 -32.07 -2.69
CA GLN A 527 14.25 -32.42 -1.93
C GLN A 527 13.93 -33.92 -2.03
N MET A 528 14.07 -34.52 -3.22
CA MET A 528 13.83 -35.95 -3.41
C MET A 528 14.78 -36.79 -2.58
N ALA A 529 16.09 -36.46 -2.59
CA ALA A 529 17.11 -37.15 -1.78
C ALA A 529 16.76 -37.03 -0.28
N TYR A 530 16.39 -35.86 0.19
CA TYR A 530 15.99 -35.64 1.57
C TYR A 530 14.74 -36.45 1.96
N ASN A 531 13.73 -36.47 1.10
CA ASN A 531 12.50 -37.26 1.31
C ASN A 531 12.81 -38.76 1.42
N GLN A 532 13.68 -39.26 0.55
CA GLN A 532 14.08 -40.65 0.56
C GLN A 532 14.88 -41.02 1.84
N GLU A 533 15.82 -40.18 2.26
CA GLU A 533 16.59 -40.34 3.49
C GLU A 533 15.75 -40.38 4.75
N HIS A 534 14.72 -39.51 4.79
CA HIS A 534 13.86 -39.33 5.99
C HIS A 534 12.53 -40.08 5.89
N GLY A 535 12.26 -40.81 4.81
CA GLY A 535 11.00 -41.54 4.62
C GLY A 535 9.75 -40.66 4.52
N ILE A 536 9.90 -39.44 3.99
CA ILE A 536 8.83 -38.44 3.90
C ILE A 536 8.03 -38.65 2.61
N THR A 537 6.72 -38.79 2.73
CA THR A 537 5.78 -38.78 1.59
C THR A 537 5.31 -37.36 1.34
N PRO A 538 5.46 -36.81 0.12
CA PRO A 538 4.99 -35.46 -0.20
C PRO A 538 3.47 -35.30 -0.03
N GLU A 539 3.04 -34.22 0.61
CA GLU A 539 1.64 -33.86 0.76
C GLU A 539 1.37 -32.43 0.28
N SER A 540 0.29 -32.24 -0.49
CA SER A 540 -0.12 -30.90 -0.93
C SER A 540 -0.48 -30.01 0.26
N VAL A 541 -0.08 -28.74 0.20
CA VAL A 541 -0.44 -27.76 1.22
C VAL A 541 -1.93 -27.48 1.15
N LYS A 542 -2.60 -27.53 2.31
CA LYS A 542 -3.99 -27.10 2.48
C LYS A 542 -3.98 -25.79 3.28
N ALA A 543 -4.11 -24.67 2.61
CA ALA A 543 -4.24 -23.37 3.27
C ALA A 543 -5.73 -23.01 3.37
N ARG A 544 -6.15 -22.50 4.54
CA ARG A 544 -7.48 -21.95 4.69
C ARG A 544 -7.65 -20.78 3.72
N ILE A 545 -8.79 -20.74 3.03
CA ILE A 545 -9.18 -19.58 2.24
C ILE A 545 -9.80 -18.61 3.24
N SER A 546 -8.95 -17.82 3.88
CA SER A 546 -9.40 -16.69 4.70
C SER A 546 -9.51 -15.46 3.82
N ASP A 547 -10.49 -14.63 4.05
CA ASP A 547 -10.54 -13.32 3.47
C ASP A 547 -9.33 -12.52 4.01
N ILE A 548 -8.45 -12.09 3.13
CA ILE A 548 -7.28 -11.28 3.55
C ILE A 548 -7.78 -9.95 4.11
N LEU A 549 -8.92 -9.48 3.61
CA LEU A 549 -9.60 -8.29 4.12
C LEU A 549 -10.25 -8.57 5.48
N ASP A 550 -10.86 -9.73 5.70
CA ASP A 550 -11.44 -10.12 7.01
C ASP A 550 -10.38 -10.16 8.12
N SER A 551 -9.14 -10.51 7.81
CA SER A 551 -8.07 -10.56 8.83
C SER A 551 -7.62 -9.18 9.30
N VAL A 552 -7.81 -8.15 8.48
CA VAL A 552 -7.48 -6.74 8.81
C VAL A 552 -8.72 -5.99 9.32
N TYR A 553 -9.93 -6.41 8.91
CA TYR A 553 -11.18 -5.69 9.18
C TYR A 553 -12.14 -6.39 10.16
N GLU A 554 -12.05 -7.71 10.44
CA GLU A 554 -13.15 -8.45 11.06
C GLU A 554 -12.82 -9.28 12.32
N ARG A 555 -11.71 -9.09 13.01
CA ARG A 555 -11.39 -9.97 14.16
C ARG A 555 -12.13 -9.66 15.48
N ASP A 556 -12.98 -8.67 15.56
CA ASP A 556 -13.74 -8.34 16.78
C ASP A 556 -15.24 -8.62 16.73
N HIS A 557 -15.77 -9.30 15.71
CA HIS A 557 -17.18 -9.65 15.67
C HIS A 557 -17.41 -11.15 15.83
N VAL A 558 -18.03 -11.50 16.97
CA VAL A 558 -18.72 -12.79 17.21
C VAL A 558 -19.59 -13.10 15.97
N ARG A 559 -19.24 -14.16 15.25
CA ARG A 559 -20.10 -14.71 14.20
C ARG A 559 -21.44 -15.06 14.82
N ALA A 560 -22.44 -14.21 14.66
CA ALA A 560 -23.82 -14.62 14.83
C ALA A 560 -24.11 -15.64 13.73
N ASP A 561 -24.43 -16.84 14.15
CA ASP A 561 -24.77 -17.99 13.29
C ASP A 561 -26.01 -17.64 12.47
N ILE A 562 -25.83 -17.31 11.17
CA ILE A 562 -26.92 -16.91 10.24
C ILE A 562 -27.65 -18.12 9.67
N SER A 563 -27.46 -19.33 10.22
CA SER A 563 -28.16 -20.53 9.75
C SER A 563 -29.66 -20.58 10.10
N GLY A 564 -30.22 -19.55 10.75
CA GLY A 564 -31.60 -19.53 11.26
C GLY A 564 -32.59 -18.55 10.66
N VAL A 565 -32.21 -17.66 9.72
CA VAL A 565 -33.11 -16.63 9.17
C VAL A 565 -33.38 -16.86 7.67
N SER A 566 -34.12 -17.91 7.37
CA SER A 566 -34.91 -18.01 6.15
C SER A 566 -36.26 -17.31 6.41
N GLY A 567 -36.38 -16.05 6.11
CA GLY A 567 -37.58 -15.25 6.30
C GLY A 567 -37.74 -14.16 5.26
N LYS A 568 -38.58 -14.46 4.25
CA LYS A 568 -39.24 -13.53 3.32
C LYS A 568 -39.16 -12.04 3.70
N GLY A 569 -38.40 -11.23 2.92
CA GLY A 569 -38.36 -9.78 3.03
C GLY A 569 -37.33 -9.07 2.16
N PHE A 570 -36.68 -9.75 1.21
CA PHE A 570 -35.60 -9.16 0.38
C PHE A 570 -35.97 -9.08 -1.12
N ALA A 571 -37.18 -8.68 -1.44
CA ALA A 571 -37.62 -8.55 -2.84
C ALA A 571 -37.83 -7.10 -3.31
N ASP A 572 -37.44 -6.08 -2.49
CA ASP A 572 -37.74 -4.69 -2.84
C ASP A 572 -36.53 -3.73 -2.64
N GLY A 573 -35.33 -4.24 -2.73
CA GLY A 573 -34.11 -3.45 -2.75
C GLY A 573 -33.66 -3.19 -4.17
N GLY A 574 -34.15 -2.13 -4.82
CA GLY A 574 -33.56 -1.61 -6.04
C GLY A 574 -32.06 -1.35 -5.80
N HIS A 575 -31.25 -1.69 -6.80
CA HIS A 575 -29.78 -1.54 -6.74
C HIS A 575 -29.37 -0.17 -6.23
N LEU A 576 -28.85 -0.13 -5.00
CA LEU A 576 -28.26 1.07 -4.39
C LEU A 576 -26.79 1.14 -4.88
N VAL A 577 -26.51 1.99 -5.87
CA VAL A 577 -25.17 2.20 -6.43
C VAL A 577 -24.88 3.70 -6.49
N GLY A 578 -23.66 4.10 -6.18
CA GLY A 578 -23.19 5.48 -6.32
C GLY A 578 -23.83 6.47 -5.34
N ASN A 579 -24.25 7.64 -5.83
CA ASN A 579 -24.82 8.73 -5.01
C ASN A 579 -26.03 8.32 -4.15
N ASN A 580 -26.78 7.30 -4.58
CA ASN A 580 -27.91 6.79 -3.81
C ASN A 580 -27.43 5.96 -2.61
N LEU A 581 -26.37 5.19 -2.75
CA LEU A 581 -25.79 4.42 -1.65
C LEU A 581 -25.16 5.35 -0.60
N GLN A 582 -24.42 6.39 -1.03
CA GLN A 582 -23.84 7.37 -0.12
C GLN A 582 -24.92 8.15 0.66
N ALA A 583 -26.01 8.52 -0.01
CA ALA A 583 -27.17 9.16 0.66
C ALA A 583 -27.81 8.19 1.67
N HIS A 584 -27.89 6.91 1.36
CA HIS A 584 -28.42 5.87 2.25
C HIS A 584 -27.48 5.64 3.44
N LEU A 585 -26.17 5.55 3.22
CA LEU A 585 -25.19 5.44 4.29
C LEU A 585 -25.25 6.62 5.25
N ASN A 586 -25.35 7.86 4.73
CA ASN A 586 -25.50 9.05 5.54
C ASN A 586 -26.80 9.05 6.37
N ALA A 587 -27.90 8.50 5.80
CA ALA A 587 -29.17 8.34 6.51
C ALA A 587 -29.07 7.28 7.62
N LEU A 588 -28.40 6.16 7.36
CA LEU A 588 -28.16 5.12 8.36
C LEU A 588 -27.23 5.63 9.48
N GLU A 589 -26.17 6.36 9.16
CA GLU A 589 -25.30 6.98 10.15
C GLU A 589 -26.04 7.99 11.04
N LYS A 590 -26.93 8.78 10.45
CA LYS A 590 -27.79 9.66 11.22
C LYS A 590 -28.72 8.88 12.15
N SER A 591 -29.39 7.85 11.61
CA SER A 591 -30.31 7.00 12.41
C SER A 591 -29.58 6.26 13.53
N MET A 592 -28.33 5.83 13.30
CA MET A 592 -27.48 5.23 14.31
C MET A 592 -27.19 6.21 15.45
N ARG A 593 -26.83 7.45 15.12
CA ARG A 593 -26.57 8.51 16.12
C ARG A 593 -27.83 8.90 16.88
N ASP A 594 -28.96 8.99 16.19
CA ASP A 594 -30.25 9.28 16.81
C ASP A 594 -30.66 8.17 17.78
N ALA A 595 -30.50 6.89 17.36
CA ALA A 595 -30.77 5.73 18.25
C ALA A 595 -29.81 5.70 19.45
N ALA A 596 -28.53 6.05 19.27
CA ALA A 596 -27.58 6.15 20.37
C ALA A 596 -27.93 7.32 21.33
N ALA A 597 -28.41 8.44 20.80
CA ALA A 597 -28.90 9.58 21.62
C ALA A 597 -30.16 9.22 22.41
N ASP A 598 -31.03 8.40 21.84
CA ASP A 598 -32.27 7.91 22.49
C ASP A 598 -32.00 6.72 23.43
N LEU A 599 -30.74 6.34 23.64
CA LEU A 599 -30.29 5.20 24.48
C LEU A 599 -30.78 3.82 23.98
N ASP A 600 -31.18 3.71 22.72
CA ASP A 600 -31.49 2.44 22.07
C ASP A 600 -30.20 1.83 21.46
N PHE A 601 -29.37 1.29 22.33
CA PHE A 601 -28.04 0.80 21.96
C PHE A 601 -28.08 -0.46 21.10
N GLU A 602 -29.13 -1.27 21.21
CA GLU A 602 -29.29 -2.47 20.38
C GLU A 602 -29.57 -2.08 18.93
N LYS A 603 -30.44 -1.07 18.72
CA LYS A 603 -30.71 -0.52 17.40
C LYS A 603 -29.50 0.20 16.83
N ALA A 604 -28.77 0.98 17.63
CA ALA A 604 -27.56 1.66 17.22
C ALA A 604 -26.47 0.67 16.79
N ALA A 605 -26.28 -0.45 17.50
CA ALA A 605 -25.33 -1.49 17.15
C ALA A 605 -25.73 -2.21 15.84
N ARG A 606 -27.01 -2.52 15.65
CA ARG A 606 -27.50 -3.11 14.38
C ARG A 606 -27.30 -2.19 13.18
N LEU A 607 -27.54 -0.90 13.34
CA LEU A 607 -27.32 0.08 12.28
C LEU A 607 -25.84 0.28 11.97
N ARG A 608 -24.95 0.23 12.97
CA ARG A 608 -23.50 0.26 12.79
C ARG A 608 -23.03 -0.93 11.92
N ASP A 609 -23.52 -2.13 12.26
CA ASP A 609 -23.13 -3.34 11.55
C ASP A 609 -23.68 -3.34 10.12
N GLU A 610 -24.84 -2.76 9.88
CA GLU A 610 -25.40 -2.55 8.54
C GLU A 610 -24.59 -1.54 7.74
N ILE A 611 -24.17 -0.42 8.34
CA ILE A 611 -23.27 0.57 7.73
C ILE A 611 -21.94 -0.08 7.35
N LYS A 612 -21.32 -0.86 8.25
CA LYS A 612 -20.09 -1.60 7.97
C LYS A 612 -20.25 -2.55 6.78
N ARG A 613 -21.38 -3.28 6.72
CA ARG A 613 -21.69 -4.20 5.63
C ARG A 613 -21.88 -3.48 4.30
N LEU A 614 -22.60 -2.35 4.29
CA LEU A 614 -22.86 -1.57 3.09
C LEU A 614 -21.59 -0.86 2.59
N LYS A 615 -20.72 -0.34 3.48
CA LYS A 615 -19.42 0.22 3.12
C LYS A 615 -18.49 -0.84 2.52
N ALA A 616 -18.52 -2.06 3.05
CA ALA A 616 -17.78 -3.19 2.47
C ALA A 616 -18.33 -3.56 1.09
N ALA A 617 -19.64 -3.54 0.91
CA ALA A 617 -20.29 -3.80 -0.38
C ALA A 617 -20.06 -2.64 -1.38
N GLU A 618 -19.98 -1.38 -0.93
CA GLU A 618 -19.64 -0.21 -1.76
C GLU A 618 -18.22 -0.33 -2.30
N LEU A 619 -17.27 -0.71 -1.45
CA LEU A 619 -15.89 -0.98 -1.86
C LEU A 619 -15.83 -2.09 -2.91
N ALA A 620 -16.63 -3.15 -2.75
CA ALA A 620 -16.71 -4.24 -3.72
C ALA A 620 -17.35 -3.83 -5.06
N THR A 621 -18.37 -2.94 -5.04
CA THR A 621 -19.06 -2.48 -6.25
C THR A 621 -18.39 -1.30 -6.95
N MET A 622 -17.62 -0.45 -6.25
CA MET A 622 -16.86 0.64 -6.86
C MET A 622 -15.75 0.15 -7.80
N ASP A 623 -15.34 -1.10 -7.66
CA ASP A 623 -14.29 -1.74 -8.47
C ASP A 623 -14.82 -2.57 -9.64
N ASP A 624 -16.14 -2.70 -9.81
CA ASP A 624 -16.76 -3.36 -10.96
C ASP A 624 -16.89 -2.40 -12.16
N PRO A 625 -16.22 -2.66 -13.30
CA PRO A 625 -16.33 -1.82 -14.51
C PRO A 625 -17.75 -1.74 -15.07
N MET A 626 -18.55 -2.81 -14.93
CA MET A 626 -19.96 -2.86 -15.39
C MET A 626 -20.85 -1.97 -14.53
N ALA A 627 -20.64 -1.91 -13.21
CA ALA A 627 -21.39 -1.04 -12.33
C ALA A 627 -21.09 0.45 -12.59
N LYS A 628 -19.87 0.80 -13.04
CA LYS A 628 -19.51 2.17 -13.48
C LYS A 628 -20.22 2.59 -14.77
N GLU A 629 -20.47 1.68 -15.70
CA GLU A 629 -21.25 1.95 -16.93
C GLU A 629 -22.75 2.09 -16.63
N GLU A 630 -23.31 1.26 -15.78
CA GLU A 630 -24.71 1.37 -15.34
C GLU A 630 -24.96 2.65 -14.54
N ALA A 631 -24.06 3.04 -13.66
CA ALA A 631 -24.15 4.31 -12.92
C ALA A 631 -24.11 5.53 -13.88
N ARG A 632 -23.25 5.51 -14.90
CA ARG A 632 -23.20 6.56 -15.96
C ARG A 632 -24.45 6.56 -16.84
N ALA A 633 -25.04 5.40 -17.12
CA ALA A 633 -26.28 5.28 -17.89
C ALA A 633 -27.49 5.86 -17.11
N VAL A 634 -27.52 5.73 -15.79
CA VAL A 634 -28.57 6.28 -14.92
C VAL A 634 -28.41 7.80 -14.76
N GLU A 635 -27.19 8.33 -14.67
CA GLU A 635 -26.95 9.78 -14.63
C GLU A 635 -27.23 10.49 -15.98
N GLY A 636 -27.02 9.81 -17.10
CA GLY A 636 -27.33 10.31 -18.46
C GLY A 636 -28.80 10.34 -18.82
N GLY A 637 -29.67 9.62 -18.11
CA GLY A 637 -31.11 9.48 -18.39
C GLY A 637 -32.01 10.61 -17.92
N GLY A 638 -31.48 11.61 -17.22
CA GLY A 638 -32.26 12.66 -16.53
C GLY A 638 -32.56 13.95 -17.31
N LYS A 639 -32.12 14.13 -18.55
CA LYS A 639 -32.42 15.33 -19.35
C LYS A 639 -32.66 14.98 -20.80
N ASN A 640 -33.86 14.63 -21.17
CA ASN A 640 -34.57 15.03 -22.39
C ASN A 640 -35.82 14.19 -22.62
N ASN A 641 -36.93 14.67 -22.12
CA ASN A 641 -38.22 14.25 -22.63
C ASN A 641 -39.08 15.49 -22.87
N ARG A 642 -39.03 16.05 -24.08
CA ARG A 642 -40.13 16.78 -24.72
C ARG A 642 -39.90 16.93 -26.23
N ARG A 643 -40.88 16.36 -26.99
CA ARG A 643 -41.27 16.62 -28.42
C ARG A 643 -40.36 15.97 -29.45
N SER A 644 -40.81 15.34 -30.50
CA SER A 644 -42.14 15.20 -31.10
C SER A 644 -42.07 14.17 -32.22
N HIS A 645 -43.20 13.63 -32.55
CA HIS A 645 -43.57 12.71 -33.64
C HIS A 645 -43.02 12.98 -35.06
N LEU A 646 -43.07 11.91 -35.88
CA LEU A 646 -43.14 11.83 -37.35
C LEU A 646 -41.77 11.75 -38.06
N SER A 647 -41.50 10.92 -39.04
CA SER A 647 -42.20 9.96 -39.86
C SER A 647 -41.17 9.26 -40.76
N ILE A 648 -41.58 8.11 -41.26
CA ILE A 648 -40.92 7.22 -42.25
C ILE A 648 -40.68 7.92 -43.59
N SER A 649 -39.53 7.70 -44.25
CA SER A 649 -39.45 7.19 -45.63
C SER A 649 -38.01 7.20 -46.18
N SER A 650 -37.57 6.03 -46.60
CA SER A 650 -36.91 5.62 -47.85
C SER A 650 -36.11 6.64 -48.68
N LEU A 651 -34.89 6.28 -49.08
CA LEU A 651 -34.49 6.05 -50.48
C LEU A 651 -32.97 6.02 -50.65
N LYS A 652 -32.50 4.91 -51.12
CA LYS A 652 -31.50 4.63 -52.17
C LYS A 652 -30.60 5.76 -52.70
N GLY A 653 -29.27 5.50 -52.73
CA GLY A 653 -28.65 5.50 -54.04
C GLY A 653 -27.39 6.34 -54.22
N ARG A 654 -26.32 5.68 -54.61
CA ARG A 654 -25.24 6.07 -55.53
C ARG A 654 -23.94 6.68 -54.99
N HIS A 655 -22.88 5.85 -55.14
CA HIS A 655 -21.52 6.29 -55.50
C HIS A 655 -21.50 7.10 -56.83
N PRO A 656 -20.46 7.95 -57.11
CA PRO A 656 -19.20 7.40 -57.58
C PRO A 656 -17.92 8.19 -57.22
N ALA A 657 -16.82 7.45 -57.28
CA ALA A 657 -15.45 7.69 -57.68
C ALA A 657 -14.92 9.11 -58.00
N GLY A 658 -13.69 9.37 -57.54
CA GLY A 658 -12.84 10.46 -58.01
C GLY A 658 -11.44 10.38 -57.39
N GLN A 659 -10.54 9.79 -58.11
CA GLN A 659 -9.07 9.74 -57.88
C GLN A 659 -8.48 11.15 -57.85
N THR A 660 -7.45 11.39 -57.07
CA THR A 660 -6.22 12.08 -57.53
C THR A 660 -5.06 11.77 -56.59
N GLU A 661 -4.04 11.25 -57.20
CA GLU A 661 -2.69 10.98 -56.70
C GLU A 661 -1.84 12.26 -56.61
N MET A 662 -0.75 12.10 -55.78
CA MET A 662 0.62 12.60 -55.96
C MET A 662 1.00 13.90 -55.20
N PRO A 663 2.31 14.11 -54.91
CA PRO A 663 3.39 13.17 -54.53
C PRO A 663 4.25 13.66 -53.31
N LEU A 664 5.10 12.76 -52.86
CA LEU A 664 6.24 12.99 -51.93
C LEU A 664 7.39 13.76 -52.62
N PRO A 665 8.26 14.45 -51.91
CA PRO A 665 9.65 14.59 -52.31
C PRO A 665 10.64 13.84 -51.42
N ARG A 666 11.49 13.08 -52.10
CA ARG A 666 12.79 12.57 -51.63
C ARG A 666 13.81 13.71 -51.61
N THR A 667 14.72 13.71 -50.63
CA THR A 667 16.17 14.02 -50.82
C THR A 667 16.88 13.68 -49.50
N LYS A 668 17.84 12.97 -49.49
CA LYS A 668 19.29 12.85 -49.79
C LYS A 668 20.06 12.56 -48.49
N ALA A 669 20.76 11.43 -48.57
CA ALA A 669 21.83 11.01 -47.65
C ALA A 669 22.98 12.02 -47.63
N GLY A 670 23.51 12.24 -46.42
CA GLY A 670 24.76 12.93 -46.19
C GLY A 670 25.46 12.28 -45.00
N SER A 671 26.48 11.53 -45.32
CA SER A 671 27.48 10.98 -44.41
C SER A 671 28.30 12.09 -43.75
N LEU A 672 28.50 12.02 -42.44
CA LEU A 672 29.66 12.62 -41.78
C LEU A 672 30.04 11.87 -40.52
N SER A 673 31.29 11.53 -40.53
CA SER A 673 32.21 10.90 -39.60
C SER A 673 32.13 11.32 -38.16
N SER A 674 32.37 10.33 -37.29
CA SER A 674 32.72 10.43 -35.87
C SER A 674 34.04 11.21 -35.65
N PRO A 675 34.19 11.84 -34.50
CA PRO A 675 35.49 11.79 -33.84
C PRO A 675 35.44 11.22 -32.40
N ASN A 676 36.40 10.34 -32.16
CA ASN A 676 36.91 9.84 -30.90
C ASN A 676 37.04 10.93 -29.84
N LEU A 677 36.58 10.66 -28.63
CA LEU A 677 37.05 11.37 -27.44
C LEU A 677 37.51 10.34 -26.40
N ARG A 678 38.81 10.51 -26.13
CA ARG A 678 39.63 9.75 -25.17
C ARG A 678 39.11 9.94 -23.73
N TRP A 679 39.11 8.85 -22.98
CA TRP A 679 39.07 8.81 -21.54
C TRP A 679 40.40 9.29 -20.94
N THR A 680 40.36 10.36 -20.16
CA THR A 680 41.46 10.76 -19.26
C THR A 680 41.15 10.27 -17.85
N ARG A 681 42.05 9.41 -17.38
CA ARG A 681 42.21 8.97 -15.99
C ARG A 681 42.36 10.18 -15.06
N TRP A 682 41.58 10.23 -13.98
CA TRP A 682 41.90 11.03 -12.81
C TRP A 682 42.45 10.15 -11.69
N VAL A 683 43.60 10.61 -11.21
CA VAL A 683 44.49 10.04 -10.22
C VAL A 683 43.90 10.20 -8.83
N ARG A 684 44.04 9.18 -8.00
CA ARG A 684 43.82 9.19 -6.53
C ARG A 684 44.72 10.24 -5.85
N ALA A 685 44.16 10.95 -4.87
CA ALA A 685 44.91 11.61 -3.81
C ALA A 685 44.36 11.17 -2.44
N PRO A 686 45.12 11.20 -1.36
CA PRO A 686 45.03 10.24 -0.27
C PRO A 686 44.19 10.72 0.92
N THR A 687 43.70 9.74 1.67
CA THR A 687 43.05 9.80 2.99
C THR A 687 43.79 10.62 4.02
N GLN A 688 43.06 11.51 4.69
CA GLN A 688 43.40 11.99 6.04
C GLN A 688 42.40 11.46 7.05
N GLU A 689 42.91 10.66 7.97
CA GLU A 689 42.27 10.28 9.23
C GLU A 689 42.02 11.54 10.08
N ASN A 690 40.82 11.69 10.60
CA ASN A 690 40.57 12.45 11.82
C ASN A 690 39.67 11.67 12.75
N ARG A 691 40.32 11.09 13.75
CA ARG A 691 39.69 10.57 14.98
C ARG A 691 39.16 11.77 15.78
N PHE A 692 37.90 11.80 16.10
CA PHE A 692 37.38 12.48 17.28
C PHE A 692 36.66 11.49 18.19
N SER A 693 37.34 11.20 19.30
CA SER A 693 36.74 10.55 20.47
C SER A 693 36.10 11.64 21.33
N ALA A 694 34.81 11.46 21.64
CA ALA A 694 34.19 12.12 22.77
C ALA A 694 33.35 11.11 23.54
N ARG A 695 33.97 10.51 24.56
CA ARG A 695 33.27 9.86 25.67
C ARG A 695 32.71 10.96 26.58
N THR A 696 31.44 10.98 26.82
CA THR A 696 30.88 11.62 28.01
C THR A 696 30.10 10.59 28.80
N ARG A 697 30.65 10.25 29.98
CA ARG A 697 29.99 9.50 31.03
C ARG A 697 28.90 10.36 31.67
N TRP A 698 27.75 9.79 31.88
CA TRP A 698 26.85 10.24 32.94
C TRP A 698 26.67 9.12 33.95
N THR A 699 27.11 9.39 35.17
CA THR A 699 26.81 8.66 36.40
C THR A 699 25.69 9.41 37.13
N ARG A 700 24.74 8.66 37.56
CA ARG A 700 23.63 8.74 38.53
C ARG A 700 22.26 9.00 37.94
#